data_73a618ce8432cc88fc77964448cbe4db
#
_entry.id   73a618ce8432cc88fc77964448cbe4db
#
_cell.length_a   1.000
_cell.length_b   1.000
_cell.length_c   1.000
_cell.angle_alpha   90.00
_cell.angle_beta   90.00
_cell.angle_gamma   90.00
#
_symmetry.space_group_name_H-M   'P 1'
#
loop_
_entity.id
_entity.type
_entity.pdbx_description
1 polymer ?
#
loop_
_entity_poly.entity_id
_entity_poly.type
_entity_poly.pdbx_seq_one_letter_code
_entity_poly.pdbx_strand_id
1 'polypeptide(L)'
;MHLLLSTTPDQQSYLPRFAKMAVLQGHRVSVVTGTPSTLSELELKCKTNGIDGILCANAGLLDRALNGLSDFRKPEGTGALTLDDYQGSLISIKSIPTVILNPPEHIMSVPYGAYIFSRFISKLTKPAEWFPQTPFVWKVFDPADLELWRNWLRSSRLIAIDIETIRNDPIRRISCISFTGWHQATHTTKSVVIPFEGSFNLAVVREFCDLPNPKVFQGGTYDNIYLLRYNIPVRNWMYDTLHLFHSYYSELPKRLDFVAAFALRQIRYWKDDGKSGNLEDYFRYNGMDGWATLNSCLSLVSELPAWAIKNYTDHEFPLVYPSIHCELEGWKVDPPTFKEAKVKQEATVVQKLGGLRKMLKAPNYNPGSWQQNKKVFTILGCGDLPKTDEANMKKAEYRHPLNARIIGDIRGYKKAAKLVSTYFEDSKFWKFSESQWRLFYRLNPGGTDTGRLASTESSFWYGYQIQNIPRGKEVKQYLVADAGWLLGEPDFEQSESRCTFYLAGEEKGIAVVESGKDFHCWNAQLFFGFKYEDLWDEKLKKCKTSEAKQIRDEPAKRTNHGANYNMTGGVMLDTMGPKAAAMMKALLKLPARMSLKDACQHCLDTWSRTYPKVKGDWYAAVIKEIELTKKLVSPLGWTRHFFGDVKNNRHYFNAAVAHGPQNLSVGIINRKFYQLWRESIYGSLRGFFRIKAQIHDSIPYQYKKEATWVPNRVLEIMGNSTPVRGPDGKTRTLSIPVGMNYGKERWSELK
;
A
#
# COMPACT_ATOMS: atom_id res chain seq x y z
N MET A 1 -22.10 -25.47 -20.02
CA MET A 1 -23.24 -24.57 -19.79
C MET A 1 -23.38 -23.60 -20.95
N HIS A 2 -24.63 -23.22 -21.24
CA HIS A 2 -24.93 -22.14 -22.16
C HIS A 2 -25.22 -20.86 -21.34
N LEU A 3 -24.38 -19.85 -21.51
CA LEU A 3 -24.41 -18.60 -20.73
C LEU A 3 -24.90 -17.44 -21.59
N LEU A 4 -25.72 -16.57 -21.03
CA LEU A 4 -26.10 -15.30 -21.65
C LEU A 4 -25.22 -14.17 -21.11
N LEU A 5 -24.46 -13.52 -21.98
CA LEU A 5 -23.74 -12.28 -21.64
C LEU A 5 -24.63 -11.07 -21.94
N SER A 6 -25.05 -10.35 -20.92
CA SER A 6 -25.81 -9.10 -21.03
C SER A 6 -24.88 -7.88 -20.84
N THR A 7 -24.86 -7.00 -21.86
CA THR A 7 -24.02 -5.80 -21.92
C THR A 7 -24.82 -4.60 -22.44
N THR A 8 -24.22 -3.42 -22.42
CA THR A 8 -24.79 -2.21 -23.02
C THR A 8 -24.28 -1.99 -24.45
N PRO A 9 -25.01 -1.22 -25.31
CA PRO A 9 -24.62 -1.00 -26.71
C PRO A 9 -23.25 -0.34 -26.89
N ASP A 10 -22.84 0.54 -25.98
CA ASP A 10 -21.56 1.23 -25.97
C ASP A 10 -20.36 0.29 -25.71
N GLN A 11 -20.59 -0.90 -25.19
CA GLN A 11 -19.57 -1.91 -24.88
C GLN A 11 -19.29 -2.88 -26.05
N GLN A 12 -19.90 -2.68 -27.22
CA GLN A 12 -19.80 -3.61 -28.38
C GLN A 12 -18.35 -3.89 -28.81
N SER A 13 -17.46 -2.92 -28.73
CA SER A 13 -16.05 -3.09 -29.13
C SER A 13 -15.29 -4.11 -28.27
N TYR A 14 -15.72 -4.35 -27.03
CA TYR A 14 -15.11 -5.31 -26.09
C TYR A 14 -15.72 -6.70 -26.17
N LEU A 15 -16.92 -6.84 -26.70
CA LEU A 15 -17.69 -8.10 -26.71
C LEU A 15 -16.96 -9.29 -27.31
N PRO A 16 -16.25 -9.22 -28.47
CA PRO A 16 -15.59 -10.39 -29.03
C PRO A 16 -14.52 -10.97 -28.10
N ARG A 17 -13.76 -10.09 -27.43
CA ARG A 17 -12.72 -10.52 -26.47
C ARG A 17 -13.34 -11.08 -25.19
N PHE A 18 -14.37 -10.43 -24.69
CA PHE A 18 -15.07 -10.81 -23.47
C PHE A 18 -15.79 -12.16 -23.61
N ALA A 19 -16.54 -12.35 -24.71
CA ALA A 19 -17.16 -13.64 -25.03
C ALA A 19 -16.11 -14.74 -25.22
N LYS A 20 -14.99 -14.44 -25.89
CA LYS A 20 -13.87 -15.38 -26.06
C LYS A 20 -13.30 -15.88 -24.74
N MET A 21 -13.24 -15.05 -23.71
CA MET A 21 -12.77 -15.45 -22.38
C MET A 21 -13.67 -16.54 -21.76
N ALA A 22 -14.99 -16.46 -21.93
CA ALA A 22 -15.91 -17.49 -21.46
C ALA A 22 -15.86 -18.76 -22.34
N VAL A 23 -15.75 -18.61 -23.65
CA VAL A 23 -15.61 -19.73 -24.62
C VAL A 23 -14.32 -20.51 -24.36
N LEU A 24 -13.20 -19.83 -24.05
CA LEU A 24 -11.93 -20.48 -23.68
C LEU A 24 -12.03 -21.34 -22.41
N GLN A 25 -13.06 -21.14 -21.59
CA GLN A 25 -13.37 -21.98 -20.43
C GLN A 25 -14.33 -23.13 -20.73
N GLY A 26 -14.62 -23.38 -22.02
CA GLY A 26 -15.46 -24.47 -22.46
C GLY A 26 -16.97 -24.18 -22.38
N HIS A 27 -17.39 -22.91 -22.33
CA HIS A 27 -18.81 -22.53 -22.25
C HIS A 27 -19.34 -22.02 -23.60
N ARG A 28 -20.59 -22.32 -23.89
CA ARG A 28 -21.33 -21.71 -24.98
C ARG A 28 -21.85 -20.35 -24.54
N VAL A 29 -21.65 -19.30 -25.33
CA VAL A 29 -22.05 -17.93 -24.96
C VAL A 29 -22.95 -17.33 -26.03
N SER A 30 -24.14 -16.89 -25.62
CA SER A 30 -24.98 -15.97 -26.37
C SER A 30 -24.83 -14.55 -25.83
N VAL A 31 -24.94 -13.55 -26.67
CA VAL A 31 -24.78 -12.14 -26.28
C VAL A 31 -26.09 -11.39 -26.51
N VAL A 32 -26.50 -10.60 -25.52
CA VAL A 32 -27.59 -9.63 -25.61
C VAL A 32 -27.05 -8.26 -25.26
N THR A 33 -27.24 -7.32 -26.18
CA THR A 33 -26.93 -5.90 -25.98
C THR A 33 -28.20 -5.11 -25.68
N GLY A 34 -28.13 -4.24 -24.68
CA GLY A 34 -29.25 -3.43 -24.21
C GLY A 34 -30.00 -4.06 -23.03
N THR A 35 -30.84 -3.24 -22.39
CA THR A 35 -31.64 -3.64 -21.23
C THR A 35 -32.96 -4.27 -21.70
N PRO A 36 -33.30 -5.48 -21.27
CA PRO A 36 -34.59 -6.12 -21.61
C PRO A 36 -35.76 -5.25 -21.19
N SER A 37 -36.86 -5.31 -21.93
CA SER A 37 -38.07 -4.54 -21.60
C SER A 37 -38.69 -4.97 -20.27
N THR A 38 -38.69 -6.28 -19.97
CA THR A 38 -39.12 -6.86 -18.70
C THR A 38 -38.21 -8.04 -18.29
N LEU A 39 -38.15 -8.34 -16.98
CA LEU A 39 -37.42 -9.52 -16.47
C LEU A 39 -38.10 -10.82 -16.88
N SER A 40 -39.42 -10.82 -17.05
CA SER A 40 -40.18 -12.01 -17.49
C SER A 40 -39.91 -12.35 -18.97
N GLU A 41 -39.75 -11.34 -19.83
CA GLU A 41 -39.32 -11.55 -21.22
C GLU A 41 -37.90 -12.14 -21.29
N LEU A 42 -36.99 -11.62 -20.46
CA LEU A 42 -35.63 -12.17 -20.36
C LEU A 42 -35.64 -13.64 -19.91
N GLU A 43 -36.42 -13.96 -18.89
CA GLU A 43 -36.55 -15.34 -18.40
C GLU A 43 -37.11 -16.28 -19.50
N LEU A 44 -38.15 -15.85 -20.22
CA LEU A 44 -38.73 -16.63 -21.33
C LEU A 44 -37.69 -16.87 -22.42
N LYS A 45 -36.97 -15.83 -22.85
CA LYS A 45 -35.91 -15.94 -23.85
C LYS A 45 -34.79 -16.89 -23.40
N CYS A 46 -34.40 -16.83 -22.13
CA CYS A 46 -33.42 -17.76 -21.60
C CYS A 46 -33.90 -19.20 -21.62
N LYS A 47 -35.12 -19.46 -21.17
CA LYS A 47 -35.71 -20.82 -21.18
C LYS A 47 -35.86 -21.39 -22.60
N THR A 48 -36.35 -20.56 -23.54
CA THR A 48 -36.54 -20.96 -24.94
C THR A 48 -35.21 -21.31 -25.63
N ASN A 49 -34.13 -20.63 -25.28
CA ASN A 49 -32.81 -20.83 -25.88
C ASN A 49 -31.89 -21.76 -25.07
N GLY A 50 -32.38 -22.39 -24.02
CA GLY A 50 -31.60 -23.30 -23.17
C GLY A 50 -30.42 -22.60 -22.47
N ILE A 51 -30.64 -21.40 -21.98
CA ILE A 51 -29.64 -20.62 -21.21
C ILE A 51 -29.65 -21.06 -19.76
N ASP A 52 -28.51 -21.50 -19.25
CA ASP A 52 -28.34 -22.01 -17.89
C ASP A 52 -28.02 -20.92 -16.84
N GLY A 53 -27.50 -19.78 -17.29
CA GLY A 53 -27.12 -18.69 -16.40
C GLY A 53 -26.81 -17.39 -17.13
N ILE A 54 -26.83 -16.27 -16.40
CA ILE A 54 -26.56 -14.92 -16.94
C ILE A 54 -25.27 -14.38 -16.38
N LEU A 55 -24.46 -13.80 -17.28
CA LEU A 55 -23.30 -12.97 -16.98
C LEU A 55 -23.73 -11.51 -17.17
N CYS A 56 -24.02 -10.81 -16.09
CA CYS A 56 -24.56 -9.45 -16.13
C CYS A 56 -23.46 -8.39 -16.04
N ALA A 57 -23.13 -7.79 -17.18
CA ALA A 57 -22.27 -6.60 -17.28
C ALA A 57 -23.10 -5.37 -17.74
N ASN A 58 -24.39 -5.32 -17.42
CA ASN A 58 -25.35 -4.30 -17.82
C ASN A 58 -25.96 -3.64 -16.58
N ALA A 59 -25.63 -2.38 -16.34
CA ALA A 59 -26.13 -1.62 -15.18
C ALA A 59 -27.66 -1.46 -15.19
N GLY A 60 -28.28 -1.29 -16.34
CA GLY A 60 -29.74 -1.18 -16.47
C GLY A 60 -30.46 -2.50 -16.15
N LEU A 61 -29.85 -3.66 -16.48
CA LEU A 61 -30.38 -4.96 -16.08
C LEU A 61 -30.21 -5.18 -14.58
N LEU A 62 -29.05 -4.79 -14.01
CA LEU A 62 -28.80 -4.85 -12.56
C LEU A 62 -29.84 -4.03 -11.80
N ASP A 63 -30.07 -2.79 -12.21
CA ASP A 63 -31.03 -1.89 -11.57
C ASP A 63 -32.44 -2.50 -11.58
N ARG A 64 -32.91 -3.01 -12.71
CA ARG A 64 -34.21 -3.69 -12.81
C ARG A 64 -34.29 -4.96 -11.96
N ALA A 65 -33.22 -5.76 -11.92
CA ALA A 65 -33.17 -6.98 -11.14
C ALA A 65 -33.28 -6.68 -9.64
N LEU A 66 -32.60 -5.65 -9.16
CA LEU A 66 -32.59 -5.31 -7.74
C LEU A 66 -33.87 -4.58 -7.31
N ASN A 67 -34.43 -3.71 -8.16
CA ASN A 67 -35.70 -3.03 -7.87
C ASN A 67 -36.90 -3.98 -7.79
N GLY A 68 -36.82 -5.16 -8.39
CA GLY A 68 -37.84 -6.22 -8.30
C GLY A 68 -37.74 -7.12 -7.06
N LEU A 69 -36.70 -6.96 -6.23
CA LEU A 69 -36.44 -7.78 -5.07
C LEU A 69 -36.55 -6.94 -3.80
N SER A 70 -37.56 -7.21 -2.93
CA SER A 70 -37.82 -6.44 -1.70
C SER A 70 -36.59 -6.37 -0.77
N ASP A 71 -35.77 -7.43 -0.74
CA ASP A 71 -34.59 -7.57 0.11
C ASP A 71 -33.35 -6.85 -0.42
N PHE A 72 -33.47 -6.14 -1.56
CA PHE A 72 -32.33 -5.51 -2.26
C PHE A 72 -32.54 -4.02 -2.52
N ARG A 73 -33.48 -3.40 -1.83
CA ARG A 73 -33.65 -1.95 -1.93
C ARG A 73 -32.38 -1.24 -1.50
N LYS A 74 -31.85 -0.43 -2.42
CA LYS A 74 -30.79 0.49 -2.07
C LYS A 74 -31.35 1.52 -1.11
N PRO A 75 -30.72 1.81 0.04
CA PRO A 75 -31.16 2.86 0.94
C PRO A 75 -31.19 4.22 0.21
N GLU A 76 -32.20 5.04 0.49
CA GLU A 76 -32.31 6.38 -0.08
C GLU A 76 -31.04 7.20 0.21
N GLY A 77 -30.58 7.96 -0.78
CA GLY A 77 -29.39 8.81 -0.66
C GLY A 77 -28.04 8.11 -0.85
N THR A 78 -28.00 6.82 -1.19
CA THR A 78 -26.73 6.08 -1.35
C THR A 78 -26.14 6.11 -2.77
N GLY A 79 -26.70 6.92 -3.67
CA GLY A 79 -26.21 7.11 -5.05
C GLY A 79 -26.72 6.03 -6.04
N ALA A 80 -26.26 6.05 -7.28
CA ALA A 80 -26.65 5.07 -8.31
C ALA A 80 -26.01 3.70 -8.06
N LEU A 81 -26.71 2.62 -8.44
CA LEU A 81 -26.17 1.28 -8.47
C LEU A 81 -25.04 1.17 -9.49
N THR A 82 -23.90 0.62 -9.09
CA THR A 82 -22.79 0.39 -10.01
C THR A 82 -22.47 -1.12 -10.11
N LEU A 83 -22.03 -1.52 -11.30
CA LEU A 83 -21.55 -2.90 -11.50
C LEU A 83 -20.31 -3.20 -10.64
N ASP A 84 -19.48 -2.19 -10.39
CA ASP A 84 -18.26 -2.35 -9.58
C ASP A 84 -18.57 -2.65 -8.11
N ASP A 85 -19.63 -2.06 -7.56
CA ASP A 85 -20.07 -2.36 -6.18
C ASP A 85 -20.59 -3.80 -6.06
N TYR A 86 -21.36 -4.26 -7.04
CA TYR A 86 -21.98 -5.56 -7.01
C TYR A 86 -21.16 -6.68 -7.70
N GLN A 87 -19.96 -6.41 -8.15
CA GLN A 87 -19.12 -7.38 -8.85
C GLN A 87 -18.99 -8.70 -8.07
N GLY A 88 -19.13 -9.81 -8.78
CA GLY A 88 -19.07 -11.15 -8.21
C GLY A 88 -20.29 -11.56 -7.38
N SER A 89 -21.28 -10.68 -7.18
CA SER A 89 -22.53 -11.09 -6.54
C SER A 89 -23.27 -12.10 -7.39
N LEU A 90 -23.75 -13.16 -6.73
CA LEU A 90 -24.63 -14.17 -7.34
C LEU A 90 -26.06 -13.92 -6.88
N ILE A 91 -26.90 -13.52 -7.82
CA ILE A 91 -28.33 -13.27 -7.62
C ILE A 91 -29.16 -14.18 -8.52
N SER A 92 -30.47 -14.19 -8.35
CA SER A 92 -31.39 -14.84 -9.28
C SER A 92 -32.28 -13.82 -9.95
N ILE A 93 -32.22 -13.75 -11.28
CA ILE A 93 -33.22 -13.02 -12.07
C ILE A 93 -34.36 -13.97 -12.41
N LYS A 94 -35.46 -13.77 -11.71
CA LYS A 94 -36.55 -14.79 -11.69
C LYS A 94 -35.98 -16.15 -11.23
N SER A 95 -35.98 -17.14 -12.09
CA SER A 95 -35.45 -18.48 -11.79
C SER A 95 -34.02 -18.71 -12.28
N ILE A 96 -33.38 -17.73 -12.94
CA ILE A 96 -32.11 -17.91 -13.63
C ILE A 96 -30.95 -17.35 -12.77
N PRO A 97 -29.98 -18.19 -12.42
CA PRO A 97 -28.81 -17.74 -11.65
C PRO A 97 -27.99 -16.75 -12.46
N THR A 98 -27.65 -15.63 -11.85
CA THR A 98 -27.01 -14.48 -12.50
C THR A 98 -25.82 -14.01 -11.69
N VAL A 99 -24.65 -13.95 -12.31
CA VAL A 99 -23.43 -13.34 -11.74
C VAL A 99 -23.25 -11.95 -12.29
N ILE A 100 -23.04 -11.00 -11.38
CA ILE A 100 -22.72 -9.61 -11.73
C ILE A 100 -21.23 -9.50 -12.03
N LEU A 101 -20.90 -8.86 -13.14
CA LEU A 101 -19.53 -8.62 -13.59
C LEU A 101 -19.26 -7.12 -13.67
N ASN A 102 -17.99 -6.75 -13.52
CA ASN A 102 -17.54 -5.41 -13.88
C ASN A 102 -17.82 -5.12 -15.37
N PRO A 103 -17.89 -3.83 -15.76
CA PRO A 103 -17.93 -3.47 -17.17
C PRO A 103 -16.75 -4.10 -17.94
N PRO A 104 -16.98 -4.56 -19.20
CA PRO A 104 -15.93 -5.19 -20.00
C PRO A 104 -14.66 -4.37 -20.15
N GLU A 105 -14.77 -3.05 -20.30
CA GLU A 105 -13.64 -2.11 -20.36
C GLU A 105 -12.78 -2.15 -19.07
N HIS A 106 -13.42 -2.25 -17.91
CA HIS A 106 -12.70 -2.38 -16.63
C HIS A 106 -11.94 -3.71 -16.57
N ILE A 107 -12.62 -4.83 -16.84
CA ILE A 107 -12.00 -6.16 -16.84
C ILE A 107 -10.82 -6.23 -17.81
N MET A 108 -10.94 -5.59 -18.99
CA MET A 108 -9.88 -5.58 -19.99
C MET A 108 -8.72 -4.63 -19.67
N SER A 109 -8.93 -3.64 -18.81
CA SER A 109 -7.92 -2.64 -18.44
C SER A 109 -7.02 -3.08 -17.29
N VAL A 110 -7.44 -4.03 -16.46
CA VAL A 110 -6.68 -4.50 -15.30
C VAL A 110 -5.98 -5.84 -15.58
N PRO A 111 -4.76 -6.05 -15.08
CA PRO A 111 -3.98 -7.27 -15.39
C PRO A 111 -4.62 -8.54 -14.89
N TYR A 112 -5.32 -8.46 -13.78
CA TYR A 112 -6.01 -9.57 -13.15
C TYR A 112 -7.46 -9.78 -13.65
N GLY A 113 -7.91 -9.00 -14.63
CA GLY A 113 -9.31 -9.02 -15.07
C GLY A 113 -9.77 -10.38 -15.59
N ALA A 114 -8.93 -11.05 -16.41
CA ALA A 114 -9.23 -12.40 -16.88
C ALA A 114 -9.35 -13.43 -15.73
N TYR A 115 -8.53 -13.27 -14.69
CA TYR A 115 -8.55 -14.14 -13.51
C TYR A 115 -9.83 -13.94 -12.70
N ILE A 116 -10.22 -12.69 -12.43
CA ILE A 116 -11.49 -12.36 -11.74
C ILE A 116 -12.69 -12.87 -12.54
N PHE A 117 -12.70 -12.62 -13.86
CA PHE A 117 -13.76 -13.08 -14.73
C PHE A 117 -13.94 -14.61 -14.65
N SER A 118 -12.83 -15.35 -14.73
CA SER A 118 -12.84 -16.81 -14.56
C SER A 118 -13.37 -17.23 -13.19
N ARG A 119 -12.92 -16.58 -12.13
CA ARG A 119 -13.37 -16.85 -10.76
C ARG A 119 -14.87 -16.62 -10.60
N PHE A 120 -15.40 -15.53 -11.12
CA PHE A 120 -16.82 -15.22 -10.97
C PHE A 120 -17.73 -16.15 -11.81
N ILE A 121 -17.31 -16.49 -13.03
CA ILE A 121 -18.04 -17.49 -13.84
C ILE A 121 -18.12 -18.84 -13.12
N SER A 122 -17.08 -19.24 -12.42
CA SER A 122 -17.07 -20.54 -11.72
C SER A 122 -18.17 -20.68 -10.66
N LYS A 123 -18.75 -19.57 -10.19
CA LYS A 123 -19.92 -19.58 -9.28
C LYS A 123 -21.14 -20.24 -9.91
N LEU A 124 -21.31 -20.07 -11.23
CA LEU A 124 -22.36 -20.70 -12.00
C LEU A 124 -21.95 -22.10 -12.46
N THR A 125 -20.74 -22.23 -12.98
CA THR A 125 -20.31 -23.39 -13.76
C THR A 125 -19.70 -24.52 -12.91
N LYS A 126 -19.20 -24.19 -11.71
CA LYS A 126 -18.51 -25.13 -10.81
C LYS A 126 -18.93 -24.95 -9.34
N PRO A 127 -20.24 -25.01 -9.04
CA PRO A 127 -20.73 -24.70 -7.68
C PRO A 127 -20.17 -25.62 -6.60
N ALA A 128 -19.83 -26.86 -6.94
CA ALA A 128 -19.26 -27.83 -6.01
C ALA A 128 -17.79 -27.57 -5.61
N GLU A 129 -17.05 -26.74 -6.40
CA GLU A 129 -15.67 -26.37 -6.08
C GLU A 129 -15.59 -25.22 -5.04
N TRP A 130 -16.73 -24.60 -4.70
CA TRP A 130 -16.78 -23.49 -3.75
C TRP A 130 -16.95 -24.01 -2.32
N PHE A 131 -16.25 -23.35 -1.39
CA PHE A 131 -16.38 -23.66 0.03
C PHE A 131 -17.84 -23.55 0.48
N PRO A 132 -18.37 -24.51 1.22
CA PRO A 132 -19.74 -24.47 1.71
C PRO A 132 -19.94 -23.28 2.64
N GLN A 133 -20.96 -22.46 2.38
CA GLN A 133 -21.29 -21.30 3.20
C GLN A 133 -22.34 -21.67 4.24
N THR A 134 -22.24 -20.99 5.38
CA THR A 134 -23.26 -21.06 6.41
C THR A 134 -24.32 -19.97 6.16
N PRO A 135 -25.60 -20.20 6.52
CA PRO A 135 -26.60 -19.15 6.50
C PRO A 135 -26.22 -17.98 7.41
N PHE A 136 -26.60 -16.76 7.03
CA PHE A 136 -26.46 -15.59 7.91
C PHE A 136 -27.59 -15.59 8.95
N VAL A 137 -27.22 -15.82 10.21
CA VAL A 137 -28.11 -15.77 11.38
C VAL A 137 -27.55 -14.78 12.36
N TRP A 138 -28.35 -13.80 12.75
CA TRP A 138 -27.89 -12.73 13.61
C TRP A 138 -28.96 -12.25 14.59
N LYS A 139 -28.53 -11.60 15.69
CA LYS A 139 -29.42 -10.98 16.66
C LYS A 139 -28.72 -9.80 17.33
N VAL A 140 -29.44 -8.76 17.69
CA VAL A 140 -28.98 -7.74 18.63
C VAL A 140 -28.92 -8.35 20.01
N PHE A 141 -27.89 -8.04 20.77
CA PHE A 141 -27.69 -8.55 22.12
C PHE A 141 -28.80 -8.12 23.07
N ASP A 142 -29.38 -9.10 23.75
CA ASP A 142 -30.26 -8.93 24.88
C ASP A 142 -29.58 -9.50 26.13
N PRO A 143 -29.48 -8.75 27.23
CA PRO A 143 -28.94 -9.26 28.49
C PRO A 143 -29.52 -10.60 28.95
N ALA A 144 -30.79 -10.86 28.67
CA ALA A 144 -31.45 -12.13 28.99
C ALA A 144 -30.82 -13.33 28.23
N ASP A 145 -30.21 -13.12 27.09
CA ASP A 145 -29.54 -14.15 26.26
C ASP A 145 -28.06 -14.35 26.60
N LEU A 146 -27.52 -13.69 27.64
CA LEU A 146 -26.08 -13.68 27.93
C LEU A 146 -25.46 -15.10 28.00
N GLU A 147 -26.10 -16.02 28.74
CA GLU A 147 -25.61 -17.40 28.88
C GLU A 147 -25.70 -18.18 27.57
N LEU A 148 -26.69 -17.92 26.72
CA LEU A 148 -26.79 -18.50 25.40
C LEU A 148 -25.59 -18.10 24.55
N TRP A 149 -25.24 -16.80 24.53
CA TRP A 149 -24.11 -16.29 23.73
C TRP A 149 -22.76 -16.70 24.31
N ARG A 150 -22.61 -16.74 25.64
CA ARG A 150 -21.41 -17.29 26.30
C ARG A 150 -21.13 -18.73 25.84
N ASN A 151 -22.15 -19.58 25.93
CA ASN A 151 -22.02 -21.00 25.55
C ASN A 151 -21.75 -21.13 24.04
N TRP A 152 -22.44 -20.37 23.21
CA TRP A 152 -22.24 -20.36 21.77
C TRP A 152 -20.79 -19.96 21.41
N LEU A 153 -20.31 -18.83 21.89
CA LEU A 153 -18.96 -18.34 21.57
C LEU A 153 -17.86 -19.21 22.17
N ARG A 154 -17.99 -19.70 23.40
CA ARG A 154 -17.01 -20.60 24.04
C ARG A 154 -16.84 -21.91 23.27
N SER A 155 -17.90 -22.44 22.73
CA SER A 155 -17.86 -23.67 21.92
C SER A 155 -17.54 -23.44 20.44
N SER A 156 -17.43 -22.20 19.99
CA SER A 156 -17.05 -21.86 18.62
C SER A 156 -15.58 -22.17 18.36
N ARG A 157 -15.27 -22.74 17.22
CA ARG A 157 -13.87 -22.99 16.80
C ARG A 157 -13.15 -21.74 16.33
N LEU A 158 -13.87 -20.76 15.81
CA LEU A 158 -13.37 -19.49 15.33
C LEU A 158 -14.43 -18.40 15.60
N ILE A 159 -13.97 -17.22 15.98
CA ILE A 159 -14.84 -16.06 16.24
C ILE A 159 -14.37 -14.89 15.38
N ALA A 160 -15.23 -14.35 14.51
CA ALA A 160 -14.98 -13.08 13.85
C ALA A 160 -15.47 -11.92 14.74
N ILE A 161 -14.71 -10.83 14.71
CA ILE A 161 -15.03 -9.59 15.41
C ILE A 161 -14.97 -8.45 14.40
N ASP A 162 -15.94 -7.54 14.46
CA ASP A 162 -16.01 -6.33 13.64
C ASP A 162 -16.64 -5.20 14.45
N ILE A 163 -16.09 -3.98 14.37
CA ILE A 163 -16.63 -2.80 15.03
C ILE A 163 -17.16 -1.78 14.04
N GLU A 164 -18.19 -1.04 14.48
CA GLU A 164 -18.62 0.17 13.79
C GLU A 164 -18.39 1.40 14.66
N THR A 165 -18.05 2.53 14.02
CA THR A 165 -17.80 3.79 14.70
C THR A 165 -18.85 4.84 14.37
N ILE A 166 -19.15 5.71 15.32
CA ILE A 166 -20.14 6.77 15.12
C ILE A 166 -19.63 7.76 14.09
N ARG A 167 -20.41 7.97 13.01
CA ARG A 167 -20.07 8.93 11.95
C ARG A 167 -20.01 10.34 12.51
N ASN A 168 -19.01 11.11 12.05
CA ASN A 168 -18.82 12.53 12.42
C ASN A 168 -18.63 12.77 13.93
N ASP A 169 -18.44 11.75 14.74
CA ASP A 169 -18.09 11.92 16.15
C ASP A 169 -16.65 12.43 16.27
N PRO A 170 -16.43 13.60 16.91
CA PRO A 170 -15.09 14.18 17.07
C PRO A 170 -14.09 13.25 17.76
N ILE A 171 -14.57 12.41 18.67
CA ILE A 171 -13.73 11.46 19.42
C ILE A 171 -13.80 10.04 18.88
N ARG A 172 -14.55 9.82 17.80
CA ARG A 172 -14.62 8.51 17.12
C ARG A 172 -14.93 7.37 18.07
N ARG A 173 -16.10 7.41 18.72
CA ARG A 173 -16.55 6.33 19.59
C ARG A 173 -16.97 5.11 18.78
N ILE A 174 -16.81 3.94 19.38
CA ILE A 174 -17.42 2.71 18.86
C ILE A 174 -18.94 2.82 19.06
N SER A 175 -19.70 2.46 18.03
CA SER A 175 -21.17 2.40 18.03
C SER A 175 -21.67 1.03 18.45
N CYS A 176 -21.16 -0.01 17.79
CA CYS A 176 -21.48 -1.40 18.10
C CYS A 176 -20.31 -2.31 17.73
N ILE A 177 -20.38 -3.54 18.22
CA ILE A 177 -19.42 -4.60 17.93
C ILE A 177 -20.15 -5.91 17.66
N SER A 178 -19.76 -6.64 16.61
CA SER A 178 -20.28 -7.98 16.37
C SER A 178 -19.28 -9.06 16.76
N PHE A 179 -19.83 -10.17 17.27
CA PHE A 179 -19.11 -11.42 17.49
C PHE A 179 -19.84 -12.53 16.71
N THR A 180 -19.15 -13.10 15.72
CA THR A 180 -19.69 -14.20 14.89
C THR A 180 -18.93 -15.47 15.20
N GLY A 181 -19.60 -16.44 15.82
CA GLY A 181 -19.02 -17.74 16.17
C GLY A 181 -19.32 -18.80 15.10
N TRP A 182 -18.37 -19.70 14.86
CA TRP A 182 -18.52 -20.86 13.97
C TRP A 182 -18.37 -22.19 14.69
N HIS A 183 -19.37 -23.07 14.55
CA HIS A 183 -19.33 -24.44 15.04
C HIS A 183 -19.02 -25.41 13.91
N GLN A 184 -17.86 -26.03 13.97
CA GLN A 184 -17.40 -26.94 12.93
C GLN A 184 -18.26 -28.19 12.78
N ALA A 185 -18.68 -28.80 13.90
CA ALA A 185 -19.44 -30.05 13.89
C ALA A 185 -20.82 -29.94 13.20
N THR A 186 -21.50 -28.82 13.34
CA THR A 186 -22.78 -28.52 12.76
C THR A 186 -22.73 -27.68 11.51
N HIS A 187 -21.52 -27.16 11.19
CA HIS A 187 -21.29 -26.20 10.10
C HIS A 187 -22.27 -25.02 10.16
N THR A 188 -22.39 -24.40 11.34
CA THR A 188 -23.29 -23.27 11.56
C THR A 188 -22.55 -22.05 12.09
N THR A 189 -23.06 -20.86 11.75
CA THR A 189 -22.61 -19.58 12.29
C THR A 189 -23.77 -18.81 12.90
N LYS A 190 -23.49 -18.05 13.96
CA LYS A 190 -24.43 -17.05 14.49
C LYS A 190 -23.65 -15.81 14.89
N SER A 191 -24.23 -14.65 14.60
CA SER A 191 -23.68 -13.33 14.93
C SER A 191 -24.51 -12.69 16.03
N VAL A 192 -23.84 -12.17 17.07
CA VAL A 192 -24.46 -11.28 18.03
C VAL A 192 -23.85 -9.88 17.86
N VAL A 193 -24.68 -8.86 17.80
CA VAL A 193 -24.27 -7.45 17.71
C VAL A 193 -24.59 -6.78 19.03
N ILE A 194 -23.56 -6.25 19.68
CA ILE A 194 -23.66 -5.61 20.99
C ILE A 194 -23.53 -4.11 20.79
N PRO A 195 -24.56 -3.28 21.13
CA PRO A 195 -24.44 -1.84 21.23
C PRO A 195 -23.33 -1.47 22.21
N PHE A 196 -22.40 -0.61 21.80
CA PHE A 196 -21.20 -0.29 22.59
C PHE A 196 -21.49 0.84 23.59
N GLU A 197 -22.47 0.63 24.46
CA GLU A 197 -22.94 1.58 25.47
C GLU A 197 -23.27 0.90 26.80
N GLY A 198 -23.14 1.65 27.89
CA GLY A 198 -23.40 1.13 29.24
C GLY A 198 -22.29 0.22 29.78
N SER A 199 -22.13 0.21 31.10
CA SER A 199 -21.07 -0.56 31.77
C SER A 199 -21.23 -2.08 31.61
N PHE A 200 -22.47 -2.55 31.55
CA PHE A 200 -22.79 -3.97 31.40
C PHE A 200 -22.35 -4.50 30.02
N ASN A 201 -22.73 -3.84 28.92
CA ASN A 201 -22.34 -4.24 27.60
C ASN A 201 -20.82 -4.19 27.42
N LEU A 202 -20.13 -3.16 27.96
CA LEU A 202 -18.68 -3.09 27.92
C LEU A 202 -18.02 -4.26 28.67
N ALA A 203 -18.59 -4.71 29.78
CA ALA A 203 -18.10 -5.88 30.52
C ALA A 203 -18.24 -7.16 29.69
N VAL A 204 -19.39 -7.34 29.02
CA VAL A 204 -19.63 -8.48 28.10
C VAL A 204 -18.66 -8.45 26.92
N VAL A 205 -18.44 -7.30 26.31
CA VAL A 205 -17.46 -7.14 25.22
C VAL A 205 -16.05 -7.52 25.68
N ARG A 206 -15.62 -7.08 26.88
CA ARG A 206 -14.31 -7.51 27.44
C ARG A 206 -14.24 -9.00 27.62
N GLU A 207 -15.28 -9.61 28.18
CA GLU A 207 -15.33 -11.07 28.34
C GLU A 207 -15.19 -11.80 27.01
N PHE A 208 -15.95 -11.37 25.99
CA PHE A 208 -15.93 -12.05 24.67
C PHE A 208 -14.62 -11.81 23.92
N CYS A 209 -14.00 -10.64 24.05
CA CYS A 209 -12.66 -10.39 23.50
C CYS A 209 -11.58 -11.25 24.19
N ASP A 210 -11.72 -11.55 25.50
CA ASP A 210 -10.76 -12.37 26.26
C ASP A 210 -10.96 -13.89 26.11
N LEU A 211 -12.00 -14.36 25.45
CA LEU A 211 -12.19 -15.79 25.19
C LEU A 211 -10.95 -16.40 24.53
N PRO A 212 -10.53 -17.64 24.90
CA PRO A 212 -9.34 -18.27 24.38
C PRO A 212 -9.43 -18.71 22.91
N ASN A 213 -10.64 -18.72 22.36
CA ASN A 213 -10.89 -19.12 20.97
C ASN A 213 -10.09 -18.23 19.99
N PRO A 214 -9.60 -18.79 18.87
CA PRO A 214 -9.02 -17.99 17.80
C PRO A 214 -9.98 -16.91 17.29
N LYS A 215 -9.42 -15.70 17.05
CA LYS A 215 -10.17 -14.57 16.50
C LYS A 215 -9.75 -14.28 15.07
N VAL A 216 -10.69 -13.78 14.28
CA VAL A 216 -10.46 -13.26 12.93
C VAL A 216 -11.05 -11.88 12.77
N PHE A 217 -10.36 -11.03 12.02
CA PHE A 217 -10.76 -9.68 11.62
C PHE A 217 -10.60 -9.48 10.12
N GLN A 218 -11.12 -8.37 9.62
CA GLN A 218 -10.83 -7.83 8.30
C GLN A 218 -10.13 -6.47 8.44
N GLY A 219 -8.81 -6.45 8.35
CA GLY A 219 -8.04 -5.23 8.58
C GLY A 219 -8.08 -4.80 10.04
N GLY A 220 -8.06 -5.77 10.95
CA GLY A 220 -8.31 -5.63 12.39
C GLY A 220 -7.32 -4.74 13.15
N THR A 221 -6.33 -4.16 12.47
CA THR A 221 -5.52 -3.07 13.04
C THR A 221 -6.41 -1.90 13.46
N TYR A 222 -7.43 -1.56 12.66
CA TYR A 222 -8.40 -0.51 12.99
C TYR A 222 -9.20 -0.86 14.25
N ASP A 223 -9.81 -2.02 14.27
CA ASP A 223 -10.65 -2.50 15.39
C ASP A 223 -9.86 -2.57 16.69
N ASN A 224 -8.69 -3.17 16.65
CA ASN A 224 -7.85 -3.34 17.84
C ASN A 224 -7.36 -1.99 18.41
N ILE A 225 -7.05 -1.00 17.56
CA ILE A 225 -6.68 0.35 18.03
C ILE A 225 -7.85 1.00 18.80
N TYR A 226 -9.07 0.87 18.27
CA TYR A 226 -10.26 1.40 18.97
C TYR A 226 -10.55 0.66 20.27
N LEU A 227 -10.50 -0.68 20.28
CA LEU A 227 -10.72 -1.48 21.49
C LEU A 227 -9.67 -1.20 22.57
N LEU A 228 -8.39 -1.06 22.18
CA LEU A 228 -7.30 -0.74 23.11
C LEU A 228 -7.47 0.64 23.78
N ARG A 229 -8.11 1.63 23.11
CA ARG A 229 -8.47 2.90 23.76
C ARG A 229 -9.43 2.73 24.94
N TYR A 230 -10.28 1.71 24.91
CA TYR A 230 -11.17 1.33 26.01
C TYR A 230 -10.53 0.31 26.96
N ASN A 231 -9.23 0.07 26.81
CA ASN A 231 -8.48 -0.95 27.57
C ASN A 231 -9.11 -2.35 27.42
N ILE A 232 -9.47 -2.70 26.20
CA ILE A 232 -10.03 -4.02 25.81
C ILE A 232 -9.05 -4.69 24.85
N PRO A 233 -8.06 -5.44 25.33
CA PRO A 233 -7.20 -6.25 24.47
C PRO A 233 -7.97 -7.45 23.93
N VAL A 234 -7.69 -7.83 22.67
CA VAL A 234 -8.26 -9.02 22.06
C VAL A 234 -7.28 -10.19 22.22
N ARG A 235 -7.73 -11.24 22.89
CA ARG A 235 -6.94 -12.46 23.08
C ARG A 235 -6.99 -13.36 21.83
N ASN A 236 -5.86 -13.95 21.47
CA ASN A 236 -5.72 -14.95 20.42
C ASN A 236 -6.21 -14.46 19.03
N TRP A 237 -5.84 -13.25 18.62
CA TRP A 237 -6.02 -12.80 17.25
C TRP A 237 -5.11 -13.60 16.33
N MET A 238 -5.68 -14.52 15.56
CA MET A 238 -4.96 -15.48 14.74
C MET A 238 -5.04 -15.17 13.25
N TYR A 239 -6.19 -14.70 12.78
CA TYR A 239 -6.45 -14.45 11.37
C TYR A 239 -6.87 -13.01 11.11
N ASP A 240 -6.43 -12.51 9.95
CA ASP A 240 -6.91 -11.27 9.36
C ASP A 240 -7.12 -11.50 7.87
N THR A 241 -8.35 -11.40 7.40
CA THR A 241 -8.70 -11.76 6.02
C THR A 241 -8.08 -10.84 4.98
N LEU A 242 -7.81 -9.56 5.33
CA LEU A 242 -7.07 -8.65 4.45
C LEU A 242 -5.65 -9.18 4.19
N HIS A 243 -4.93 -9.48 5.26
CA HIS A 243 -3.54 -9.96 5.16
C HIS A 243 -3.44 -11.38 4.61
N LEU A 244 -4.38 -12.24 4.99
CA LEU A 244 -4.48 -13.60 4.44
C LEU A 244 -4.73 -13.57 2.92
N PHE A 245 -5.62 -12.70 2.46
CA PHE A 245 -5.89 -12.50 1.04
C PHE A 245 -4.68 -11.90 0.31
N HIS A 246 -4.06 -10.88 0.91
CA HIS A 246 -2.89 -10.22 0.35
C HIS A 246 -1.69 -11.17 0.17
N SER A 247 -1.51 -12.13 1.06
CA SER A 247 -0.39 -13.09 1.01
C SER A 247 -0.31 -13.91 -0.29
N TYR A 248 -1.42 -14.00 -1.02
CA TYR A 248 -1.49 -14.64 -2.33
C TYR A 248 -1.92 -13.67 -3.44
N TYR A 249 -2.88 -12.80 -3.16
CA TYR A 249 -3.51 -11.90 -4.12
C TYR A 249 -3.09 -10.45 -3.89
N SER A 250 -1.79 -10.19 -3.78
CA SER A 250 -1.26 -8.85 -3.46
C SER A 250 -1.68 -7.75 -4.44
N GLU A 251 -1.98 -8.10 -5.69
CA GLU A 251 -2.42 -7.16 -6.75
C GLU A 251 -3.94 -6.92 -6.77
N LEU A 252 -4.75 -7.73 -6.06
CA LEU A 252 -6.21 -7.58 -6.05
C LEU A 252 -6.68 -6.59 -4.98
N PRO A 253 -7.88 -5.99 -5.13
CA PRO A 253 -8.50 -5.19 -4.09
C PRO A 253 -8.73 -5.97 -2.79
N LYS A 254 -8.55 -5.32 -1.62
CA LYS A 254 -8.59 -5.96 -0.30
C LYS A 254 -9.77 -5.52 0.57
N ARG A 255 -10.73 -4.77 0.02
CA ARG A 255 -11.97 -4.41 0.72
C ARG A 255 -12.79 -5.67 1.01
N LEU A 256 -13.47 -5.72 2.14
CA LEU A 256 -14.23 -6.90 2.57
C LEU A 256 -15.29 -7.35 1.54
N ASP A 257 -16.00 -6.42 0.92
CA ASP A 257 -16.99 -6.71 -0.12
C ASP A 257 -16.36 -7.43 -1.32
N PHE A 258 -15.17 -7.00 -1.75
CA PHE A 258 -14.42 -7.66 -2.83
C PHE A 258 -13.90 -9.04 -2.39
N VAL A 259 -13.29 -9.12 -1.20
CA VAL A 259 -12.76 -10.39 -0.65
C VAL A 259 -13.88 -11.40 -0.50
N ALA A 260 -15.03 -10.99 0.04
CA ALA A 260 -16.20 -11.84 0.19
C ALA A 260 -16.79 -12.25 -1.17
N ALA A 261 -16.93 -11.33 -2.12
CA ALA A 261 -17.37 -11.64 -3.48
C ALA A 261 -16.42 -12.62 -4.18
N PHE A 262 -15.13 -12.56 -3.88
CA PHE A 262 -14.10 -13.43 -4.44
C PHE A 262 -14.05 -14.82 -3.75
N ALA A 263 -14.21 -14.87 -2.44
CA ALA A 263 -14.07 -16.09 -1.64
C ALA A 263 -15.38 -16.87 -1.49
N LEU A 264 -16.56 -16.22 -1.53
CA LEU A 264 -17.84 -16.81 -1.27
C LEU A 264 -18.67 -16.97 -2.55
N ARG A 265 -19.34 -18.12 -2.69
CA ARG A 265 -20.17 -18.39 -3.88
C ARG A 265 -21.45 -17.56 -3.87
N GLN A 266 -22.23 -17.60 -2.79
CA GLN A 266 -23.53 -16.95 -2.67
C GLN A 266 -23.40 -15.72 -1.79
N ILE A 267 -23.10 -14.58 -2.41
CA ILE A 267 -23.02 -13.28 -1.73
C ILE A 267 -23.61 -12.21 -2.63
N ARG A 268 -24.24 -11.22 -2.01
CA ARG A 268 -24.62 -9.95 -2.62
C ARG A 268 -23.88 -8.82 -1.94
N TYR A 269 -23.78 -7.70 -2.61
CA TYR A 269 -23.28 -6.47 -2.00
C TYR A 269 -24.22 -6.00 -0.89
N TRP A 270 -23.66 -5.57 0.25
CA TRP A 270 -24.44 -5.16 1.43
C TRP A 270 -23.91 -3.85 2.06
N LYS A 271 -22.83 -3.27 1.52
CA LYS A 271 -22.17 -2.12 2.14
C LYS A 271 -23.02 -0.84 2.16
N ASP A 272 -24.09 -0.80 1.40
CA ASP A 272 -25.07 0.29 1.45
C ASP A 272 -26.08 0.13 2.59
N ASP A 273 -26.28 -1.08 3.13
CA ASP A 273 -27.23 -1.32 4.22
C ASP A 273 -26.90 -0.46 5.47
N GLY A 274 -25.59 -0.24 5.77
CA GLY A 274 -25.14 0.62 6.86
C GLY A 274 -25.40 2.14 6.67
N LYS A 275 -25.99 2.54 5.53
CA LYS A 275 -26.31 3.94 5.20
C LYS A 275 -27.81 4.24 5.23
N SER A 276 -28.65 3.27 5.59
CA SER A 276 -30.11 3.41 5.57
C SER A 276 -30.68 4.43 6.57
N GLY A 277 -29.91 4.80 7.60
CA GLY A 277 -30.36 5.65 8.70
C GLY A 277 -31.21 4.89 9.75
N ASN A 278 -31.53 3.63 9.53
CA ASN A 278 -32.22 2.75 10.46
C ASN A 278 -31.19 2.02 11.34
N LEU A 279 -31.42 2.00 12.66
CA LEU A 279 -30.51 1.39 13.62
C LEU A 279 -30.47 -0.15 13.49
N GLU A 280 -31.59 -0.79 13.17
CA GLU A 280 -31.65 -2.24 12.95
C GLU A 280 -30.86 -2.66 11.71
N ASP A 281 -31.02 -1.93 10.59
CA ASP A 281 -30.23 -2.15 9.38
C ASP A 281 -28.73 -1.95 9.65
N TYR A 282 -28.38 -0.96 10.48
CA TYR A 282 -27.00 -0.69 10.87
C TYR A 282 -26.39 -1.82 11.71
N PHE A 283 -27.16 -2.39 12.65
CA PHE A 283 -26.72 -3.55 13.41
C PHE A 283 -26.64 -4.80 12.55
N ARG A 284 -27.61 -4.99 11.64
CA ARG A 284 -27.57 -6.08 10.67
C ARG A 284 -26.34 -5.99 9.78
N TYR A 285 -26.00 -4.78 9.33
CA TYR A 285 -24.81 -4.50 8.54
C TYR A 285 -23.52 -4.93 9.27
N ASN A 286 -23.34 -4.55 10.54
CA ASN A 286 -22.19 -4.96 11.37
C ASN A 286 -22.14 -6.50 11.57
N GLY A 287 -23.29 -7.12 11.84
CA GLY A 287 -23.37 -8.58 11.92
C GLY A 287 -23.02 -9.28 10.61
N MET A 288 -23.38 -8.68 9.46
CA MET A 288 -23.05 -9.19 8.13
C MET A 288 -21.54 -9.05 7.83
N ASP A 289 -20.88 -7.97 8.29
CA ASP A 289 -19.43 -7.82 8.17
C ASP A 289 -18.71 -8.92 8.96
N GLY A 290 -19.14 -9.23 10.18
CA GLY A 290 -18.62 -10.35 10.95
C GLY A 290 -18.83 -11.72 10.26
N TRP A 291 -20.03 -11.96 9.72
CA TRP A 291 -20.33 -13.19 8.98
C TRP A 291 -19.50 -13.32 7.70
N ALA A 292 -19.38 -12.25 6.92
CA ALA A 292 -18.59 -12.23 5.68
C ALA A 292 -17.10 -12.45 5.96
N THR A 293 -16.58 -11.83 7.01
CA THR A 293 -15.20 -12.02 7.48
C THR A 293 -14.93 -13.47 7.86
N LEU A 294 -15.82 -14.07 8.66
CA LEU A 294 -15.66 -15.45 9.11
C LEU A 294 -15.68 -16.44 7.94
N ASN A 295 -16.71 -16.38 7.10
CA ASN A 295 -16.86 -17.31 5.98
C ASN A 295 -15.75 -17.11 4.93
N SER A 296 -15.30 -15.87 4.67
CA SER A 296 -14.15 -15.58 3.82
C SER A 296 -12.87 -16.18 4.38
N CYS A 297 -12.64 -16.07 5.68
CA CYS A 297 -11.48 -16.69 6.35
C CYS A 297 -11.48 -18.22 6.16
N LEU A 298 -12.62 -18.88 6.42
CA LEU A 298 -12.75 -20.33 6.27
C LEU A 298 -12.48 -20.77 4.83
N SER A 299 -13.06 -20.07 3.84
CA SER A 299 -12.82 -20.33 2.43
C SER A 299 -11.34 -20.12 2.05
N LEU A 300 -10.76 -19.00 2.41
CA LEU A 300 -9.36 -18.69 2.09
C LEU A 300 -8.38 -19.70 2.73
N VAL A 301 -8.59 -20.06 4.00
CA VAL A 301 -7.73 -21.05 4.67
C VAL A 301 -7.82 -22.41 4.01
N SER A 302 -8.99 -22.78 3.47
CA SER A 302 -9.18 -24.06 2.77
C SER A 302 -8.61 -24.08 1.35
N GLU A 303 -8.59 -22.94 0.66
CA GLU A 303 -8.20 -22.84 -0.75
C GLU A 303 -6.74 -22.42 -0.97
N LEU A 304 -6.19 -21.60 -0.05
CA LEU A 304 -4.85 -21.05 -0.23
C LEU A 304 -3.77 -22.12 -0.08
N PRO A 305 -2.74 -22.09 -0.94
CA PRO A 305 -1.64 -23.04 -0.82
C PRO A 305 -0.81 -22.76 0.45
N ALA A 306 -0.15 -23.79 0.97
CA ALA A 306 0.63 -23.71 2.19
C ALA A 306 1.68 -22.58 2.19
N TRP A 307 2.28 -22.26 1.05
CA TRP A 307 3.24 -21.17 0.95
C TRP A 307 2.60 -19.79 1.15
N ALA A 308 1.33 -19.59 0.75
CA ALA A 308 0.61 -18.34 0.98
C ALA A 308 0.26 -18.17 2.46
N ILE A 309 -0.16 -19.26 3.11
CA ILE A 309 -0.37 -19.28 4.57
C ILE A 309 0.95 -18.97 5.29
N LYS A 310 2.07 -19.53 4.81
CA LYS A 310 3.41 -19.26 5.36
C LYS A 310 3.81 -17.79 5.15
N ASN A 311 3.54 -17.21 3.99
CA ASN A 311 3.75 -15.76 3.76
C ASN A 311 2.97 -14.92 4.78
N TYR A 312 1.71 -15.27 5.01
CA TYR A 312 0.85 -14.61 5.98
C TYR A 312 1.46 -14.69 7.40
N THR A 313 1.80 -15.89 7.87
CA THR A 313 2.28 -16.11 9.24
C THR A 313 3.69 -15.57 9.50
N ASP A 314 4.58 -15.59 8.50
CA ASP A 314 6.00 -15.27 8.70
C ASP A 314 6.34 -13.82 8.35
N HIS A 315 5.54 -13.18 7.46
CA HIS A 315 5.94 -11.90 6.88
C HIS A 315 4.93 -10.78 7.08
N GLU A 316 3.61 -11.04 6.96
CA GLU A 316 2.63 -9.97 7.02
C GLU A 316 1.98 -9.80 8.37
N PHE A 317 1.36 -10.85 8.88
CA PHE A 317 0.58 -10.76 10.12
C PHE A 317 1.41 -10.31 11.33
N PRO A 318 2.68 -10.73 11.51
CA PRO A 318 3.49 -10.24 12.62
C PRO A 318 3.67 -8.72 12.65
N LEU A 319 3.58 -8.05 11.49
CA LEU A 319 3.77 -6.60 11.38
C LEU A 319 2.58 -5.78 11.91
N VAL A 320 1.41 -6.39 12.11
CA VAL A 320 0.26 -5.69 12.67
C VAL A 320 0.53 -5.19 14.10
N TYR A 321 1.27 -5.95 14.88
CA TYR A 321 1.57 -5.61 16.28
C TYR A 321 2.46 -4.37 16.44
N PRO A 322 3.66 -4.30 15.81
CA PRO A 322 4.45 -3.07 15.85
C PRO A 322 3.75 -1.89 15.17
N SER A 323 2.89 -2.12 14.16
CA SER A 323 2.12 -1.06 13.52
C SER A 323 1.10 -0.45 14.48
N ILE A 324 0.34 -1.26 15.21
CA ILE A 324 -0.57 -0.81 16.27
C ILE A 324 0.19 -0.05 17.35
N HIS A 325 1.33 -0.59 17.79
CA HIS A 325 2.16 0.05 18.80
C HIS A 325 2.62 1.46 18.35
N CYS A 326 3.11 1.59 17.11
CA CYS A 326 3.52 2.88 16.56
C CYS A 326 2.35 3.88 16.47
N GLU A 327 1.16 3.42 16.07
CA GLU A 327 -0.01 4.29 15.96
C GLU A 327 -0.52 4.77 17.33
N LEU A 328 -0.55 3.88 18.33
CA LEU A 328 -0.95 4.24 19.71
C LEU A 328 0.09 5.12 20.41
N GLU A 329 1.37 4.85 20.19
CA GLU A 329 2.47 5.64 20.76
C GLU A 329 2.54 7.03 20.13
N GLY A 330 2.46 7.13 18.81
CA GLY A 330 2.63 8.37 18.06
C GLY A 330 3.99 9.05 18.32
N TRP A 331 4.15 10.27 17.86
CA TRP A 331 5.38 11.05 18.03
C TRP A 331 5.09 12.37 18.75
N LYS A 332 5.86 12.70 19.79
CA LYS A 332 5.73 13.96 20.50
C LYS A 332 6.10 15.12 19.58
N VAL A 333 5.26 16.16 19.62
CA VAL A 333 5.48 17.42 18.89
C VAL A 333 5.86 18.50 19.91
N ASP A 334 6.84 19.32 19.57
CA ASP A 334 7.22 20.52 20.33
C ASP A 334 6.45 21.73 19.79
N PRO A 335 5.37 22.20 20.50
CA PRO A 335 4.50 23.23 19.97
C PRO A 335 5.19 24.58 19.72
N PRO A 336 6.12 25.06 20.56
CA PRO A 336 6.86 26.29 20.26
C PRO A 336 7.64 26.22 18.95
N THR A 337 8.44 25.17 18.76
CA THR A 337 9.21 24.96 17.51
C THR A 337 8.29 24.78 16.31
N PHE A 338 7.15 24.09 16.48
CA PHE A 338 6.17 23.96 15.39
C PHE A 338 5.59 25.31 14.97
N LYS A 339 5.17 26.15 15.93
CA LYS A 339 4.59 27.47 15.66
C LYS A 339 5.59 28.39 14.97
N GLU A 340 6.85 28.42 15.43
CA GLU A 340 7.93 29.18 14.81
C GLU A 340 8.18 28.71 13.37
N ALA A 341 8.31 27.40 13.17
CA ALA A 341 8.52 26.82 11.84
C ALA A 341 7.35 27.11 10.90
N LYS A 342 6.11 27.04 11.39
CA LYS A 342 4.89 27.38 10.62
C LYS A 342 4.94 28.81 10.11
N VAL A 343 5.15 29.77 11.01
CA VAL A 343 5.25 31.21 10.65
C VAL A 343 6.32 31.44 9.59
N LYS A 344 7.48 30.81 9.74
CA LYS A 344 8.59 30.91 8.76
C LYS A 344 8.21 30.35 7.39
N GLN A 345 7.53 29.19 7.35
CA GLN A 345 7.13 28.59 6.08
C GLN A 345 5.99 29.36 5.41
N GLU A 346 5.01 29.83 6.17
CA GLU A 346 3.92 30.68 5.66
C GLU A 346 4.48 32.01 5.11
N ALA A 347 5.41 32.67 5.81
CA ALA A 347 6.10 33.85 5.32
C ALA A 347 6.84 33.58 3.98
N THR A 348 7.47 32.40 3.85
CA THR A 348 8.13 31.98 2.61
C THR A 348 7.12 31.86 1.45
N VAL A 349 5.94 31.31 1.70
CA VAL A 349 4.86 31.21 0.69
C VAL A 349 4.39 32.60 0.26
N VAL A 350 4.12 33.50 1.23
CA VAL A 350 3.69 34.89 0.97
C VAL A 350 4.74 35.66 0.17
N GLN A 351 6.02 35.57 0.56
CA GLN A 351 7.14 36.22 -0.12
C GLN A 351 7.25 35.76 -1.58
N LYS A 352 7.19 34.43 -1.83
CA LYS A 352 7.26 33.86 -3.18
C LYS A 352 6.07 34.30 -4.02
N LEU A 353 4.85 34.29 -3.45
CA LEU A 353 3.64 34.74 -4.12
C LEU A 353 3.73 36.21 -4.51
N GLY A 354 4.12 37.08 -3.56
CA GLY A 354 4.28 38.52 -3.82
C GLY A 354 5.35 38.79 -4.88
N GLY A 355 6.48 38.10 -4.82
CA GLY A 355 7.54 38.19 -5.82
C GLY A 355 7.06 37.81 -7.23
N LEU A 356 6.32 36.70 -7.37
CA LEU A 356 5.76 36.26 -8.64
C LEU A 356 4.70 37.24 -9.18
N ARG A 357 3.79 37.73 -8.34
CA ARG A 357 2.76 38.70 -8.73
C ARG A 357 3.38 40.02 -9.21
N LYS A 358 4.40 40.50 -8.53
CA LYS A 358 5.16 41.71 -8.92
C LYS A 358 5.87 41.47 -10.26
N MET A 359 6.59 40.35 -10.40
CA MET A 359 7.36 40.03 -11.61
C MET A 359 6.49 39.88 -12.85
N LEU A 360 5.32 39.24 -12.71
CA LEU A 360 4.36 39.01 -13.78
C LEU A 360 3.39 40.18 -14.00
N LYS A 361 3.45 41.24 -13.17
CA LYS A 361 2.47 42.35 -13.15
C LYS A 361 1.02 41.86 -13.09
N ALA A 362 0.78 40.78 -12.33
CA ALA A 362 -0.51 40.09 -12.23
C ALA A 362 -0.92 39.90 -10.76
N PRO A 363 -1.61 40.90 -10.13
CA PRO A 363 -1.92 40.90 -8.70
C PRO A 363 -2.79 39.72 -8.26
N ASN A 364 -3.62 39.18 -9.16
CA ASN A 364 -4.53 38.05 -8.88
C ASN A 364 -3.96 36.68 -9.32
N TYR A 365 -2.68 36.64 -9.70
CA TYR A 365 -2.06 35.39 -10.13
C TYR A 365 -1.96 34.40 -8.98
N ASN A 366 -2.42 33.16 -9.25
CA ASN A 366 -2.30 32.02 -8.35
C ASN A 366 -1.38 30.93 -8.95
N PRO A 367 -0.15 30.80 -8.48
CA PRO A 367 0.78 29.77 -8.98
C PRO A 367 0.35 28.33 -8.67
N GLY A 368 -0.64 28.12 -7.79
CA GLY A 368 -1.27 26.84 -7.55
C GLY A 368 -2.19 26.37 -8.68
N SER A 369 -2.78 27.32 -9.44
CA SER A 369 -3.68 27.03 -10.54
C SER A 369 -2.93 26.56 -11.80
N TRP A 370 -3.22 25.35 -12.26
CA TRP A 370 -2.62 24.83 -13.48
C TRP A 370 -3.06 25.61 -14.73
N GLN A 371 -4.30 26.08 -14.77
CA GLN A 371 -4.84 26.88 -15.88
C GLN A 371 -4.11 28.23 -15.99
N GLN A 372 -3.89 28.92 -14.85
CA GLN A 372 -3.15 30.17 -14.84
C GLN A 372 -1.68 29.95 -15.17
N ASN A 373 -1.06 28.89 -14.68
CA ASN A 373 0.31 28.53 -15.05
C ASN A 373 0.45 28.26 -16.55
N LYS A 374 -0.51 27.54 -17.16
CA LYS A 374 -0.52 27.29 -18.60
C LYS A 374 -0.52 28.62 -19.39
N LYS A 375 -1.38 29.58 -19.01
CA LYS A 375 -1.42 30.90 -19.62
C LYS A 375 -0.09 31.65 -19.49
N VAL A 376 0.51 31.63 -18.29
CA VAL A 376 1.81 32.26 -18.05
C VAL A 376 2.88 31.62 -18.95
N PHE A 377 2.96 30.31 -19.03
CA PHE A 377 3.95 29.63 -19.86
C PHE A 377 3.76 29.91 -21.36
N THR A 378 2.52 30.02 -21.84
CA THR A 378 2.23 30.42 -23.21
C THR A 378 2.72 31.85 -23.48
N ILE A 379 2.42 32.80 -22.58
CA ILE A 379 2.86 34.21 -22.70
C ILE A 379 4.42 34.31 -22.68
N LEU A 380 5.08 33.48 -21.88
CA LEU A 380 6.53 33.42 -21.80
C LEU A 380 7.17 32.69 -23.00
N GLY A 381 6.40 32.25 -23.99
CA GLY A 381 6.93 31.48 -25.12
C GLY A 381 7.50 30.11 -24.75
N CYS A 382 7.10 29.57 -23.62
CA CYS A 382 7.56 28.24 -23.15
C CYS A 382 6.82 27.07 -23.80
N GLY A 383 5.95 27.35 -24.77
CA GLY A 383 5.13 26.34 -25.44
C GLY A 383 4.04 25.72 -24.56
N ASP A 384 3.32 24.78 -25.11
CA ASP A 384 2.29 24.03 -24.38
C ASP A 384 2.96 22.96 -23.50
N LEU A 385 3.10 23.25 -22.21
CA LEU A 385 3.49 22.23 -21.24
C LEU A 385 2.27 21.30 -21.00
N PRO A 386 2.39 20.00 -21.25
CA PRO A 386 1.27 19.07 -21.08
C PRO A 386 0.79 18.99 -19.63
N LYS A 387 1.70 19.23 -18.69
CA LYS A 387 1.43 19.26 -17.23
C LYS A 387 2.37 20.24 -16.55
N THR A 388 1.92 20.85 -15.45
CA THR A 388 2.74 21.74 -14.60
C THR A 388 3.28 21.00 -13.36
N ASP A 389 3.71 19.76 -13.55
CA ASP A 389 4.41 18.97 -12.53
C ASP A 389 5.91 19.33 -12.46
N GLU A 390 6.57 18.82 -11.44
CA GLU A 390 7.98 19.11 -11.15
C GLU A 390 8.91 18.78 -12.34
N ALA A 391 8.70 17.62 -13.00
CA ALA A 391 9.54 17.16 -14.09
C ALA A 391 9.40 18.05 -15.34
N ASN A 392 8.15 18.38 -15.72
CA ASN A 392 7.90 19.23 -16.87
C ASN A 392 8.37 20.67 -16.65
N MET A 393 8.22 21.20 -15.42
CA MET A 393 8.73 22.52 -15.08
C MET A 393 10.26 22.58 -15.09
N LYS A 394 10.98 21.56 -14.60
CA LYS A 394 12.44 21.45 -14.73
C LYS A 394 12.91 21.43 -16.18
N LYS A 395 12.18 20.72 -17.06
CA LYS A 395 12.47 20.73 -18.51
C LYS A 395 12.27 22.11 -19.12
N ALA A 396 11.19 22.80 -18.73
CA ALA A 396 10.92 24.16 -19.21
C ALA A 396 12.00 25.15 -18.74
N GLU A 397 12.42 25.11 -17.47
CA GLU A 397 13.55 25.92 -16.97
C GLU A 397 14.81 25.76 -17.82
N TYR A 398 15.12 24.52 -18.22
CA TYR A 398 16.30 24.24 -19.01
C TYR A 398 16.18 24.69 -20.46
N ARG A 399 15.00 24.47 -21.09
CA ARG A 399 14.74 24.85 -22.49
C ARG A 399 14.62 26.35 -22.69
N HIS A 400 14.19 27.07 -21.67
CA HIS A 400 13.93 28.51 -21.72
C HIS A 400 14.74 29.26 -20.65
N PRO A 401 16.08 29.38 -20.81
CA PRO A 401 16.96 29.94 -19.80
C PRO A 401 16.61 31.40 -19.43
N LEU A 402 16.06 32.18 -20.35
CA LEU A 402 15.60 33.54 -20.09
C LEU A 402 14.41 33.57 -19.10
N ASN A 403 13.59 32.54 -19.08
CA ASN A 403 12.41 32.41 -18.23
C ASN A 403 12.67 31.49 -17.02
N ALA A 404 13.84 30.89 -16.90
CA ALA A 404 14.18 29.89 -15.89
C ALA A 404 13.92 30.40 -14.46
N ARG A 405 14.16 31.70 -14.20
CA ARG A 405 13.91 32.30 -12.88
C ARG A 405 12.42 32.27 -12.54
N ILE A 406 11.55 32.70 -13.44
CA ILE A 406 10.08 32.73 -13.21
C ILE A 406 9.55 31.32 -13.01
N ILE A 407 9.95 30.37 -13.86
CA ILE A 407 9.53 28.96 -13.78
C ILE A 407 10.01 28.33 -12.47
N GLY A 408 11.26 28.62 -12.06
CA GLY A 408 11.84 28.17 -10.81
C GLY A 408 11.12 28.75 -9.58
N ASP A 409 10.73 30.03 -9.63
CA ASP A 409 9.96 30.68 -8.57
C ASP A 409 8.55 30.09 -8.43
N ILE A 410 7.86 29.79 -9.56
CA ILE A 410 6.56 29.09 -9.56
C ILE A 410 6.70 27.71 -8.92
N ARG A 411 7.73 26.95 -9.30
CA ARG A 411 8.03 25.63 -8.73
C ARG A 411 8.35 25.73 -7.24
N GLY A 412 9.16 26.72 -6.85
CA GLY A 412 9.50 27.00 -5.47
C GLY A 412 8.28 27.36 -4.61
N TYR A 413 7.34 28.16 -5.15
CA TYR A 413 6.08 28.47 -4.50
C TYR A 413 5.24 27.19 -4.29
N LYS A 414 5.04 26.40 -5.34
CA LYS A 414 4.26 25.13 -5.25
C LYS A 414 4.83 24.18 -4.20
N LYS A 415 6.15 24.05 -4.13
CA LYS A 415 6.84 23.24 -3.12
C LYS A 415 6.59 23.77 -1.70
N ALA A 416 6.74 25.08 -1.48
CA ALA A 416 6.52 25.70 -0.18
C ALA A 416 5.04 25.62 0.25
N ALA A 417 4.10 25.91 -0.66
CA ALA A 417 2.67 25.81 -0.39
C ALA A 417 2.23 24.39 -0.03
N LYS A 418 2.74 23.38 -0.76
CA LYS A 418 2.50 21.97 -0.45
C LYS A 418 3.07 21.58 0.91
N LEU A 419 4.26 22.06 1.26
CA LEU A 419 4.86 21.79 2.57
C LEU A 419 3.98 22.34 3.70
N VAL A 420 3.49 23.57 3.56
CA VAL A 420 2.61 24.22 4.56
C VAL A 420 1.29 23.43 4.68
N SER A 421 0.57 23.18 3.58
CA SER A 421 -0.73 22.50 3.60
C SER A 421 -0.65 21.05 4.07
N THR A 422 0.50 20.39 3.94
CA THR A 422 0.64 18.98 4.34
C THR A 422 1.08 18.83 5.80
N TYR A 423 2.02 19.67 6.27
CA TYR A 423 2.75 19.43 7.52
C TYR A 423 2.59 20.53 8.57
N PHE A 424 2.00 21.69 8.24
CA PHE A 424 1.91 22.84 9.14
C PHE A 424 0.46 23.24 9.47
N GLU A 425 -0.49 22.29 9.36
CA GLU A 425 -1.85 22.47 9.85
C GLU A 425 -1.99 21.97 11.28
N ASP A 426 -2.49 22.82 12.17
CA ASP A 426 -2.70 22.52 13.60
C ASP A 426 -3.67 21.35 13.82
N SER A 427 -4.64 21.16 12.90
CA SER A 427 -5.63 20.09 12.92
C SER A 427 -5.02 18.69 12.76
N LYS A 428 -3.77 18.60 12.31
CA LYS A 428 -3.08 17.32 12.13
C LYS A 428 -2.58 16.70 13.45
N PHE A 429 -2.59 17.46 14.54
CA PHE A 429 -2.07 16.97 15.82
C PHE A 429 -3.16 16.77 16.84
N TRP A 430 -3.04 15.69 17.60
CA TRP A 430 -3.83 15.54 18.81
C TRP A 430 -3.24 16.39 19.94
N LYS A 431 -4.06 17.24 20.53
CA LYS A 431 -3.65 18.18 21.59
C LYS A 431 -4.27 17.72 22.92
N PHE A 432 -3.46 17.13 23.78
CA PHE A 432 -3.87 16.77 25.15
C PHE A 432 -3.94 18.02 26.04
N SER A 433 -3.08 19.01 25.77
CA SER A 433 -3.03 20.33 26.37
C SER A 433 -2.32 21.30 25.44
N GLU A 434 -2.17 22.56 25.82
CA GLU A 434 -1.42 23.54 25.04
C GLU A 434 0.07 23.17 24.81
N SER A 435 0.65 22.43 25.77
CA SER A 435 2.06 21.99 25.72
C SER A 435 2.26 20.52 25.33
N GLN A 436 1.19 19.75 25.22
CA GLN A 436 1.27 18.31 24.99
C GLN A 436 0.57 17.95 23.68
N TRP A 437 1.34 18.02 22.58
CA TRP A 437 0.86 17.65 21.25
C TRP A 437 1.50 16.36 20.80
N ARG A 438 0.74 15.57 20.03
CA ARG A 438 1.22 14.33 19.47
C ARG A 438 0.76 14.17 18.03
N LEU A 439 1.69 13.71 17.19
CA LEU A 439 1.44 13.28 15.82
C LEU A 439 1.14 11.79 15.86
N PHE A 440 -0.04 11.41 15.37
CA PHE A 440 -0.41 10.03 15.13
C PHE A 440 -0.33 9.73 13.63
N TYR A 441 -0.11 8.49 13.28
CA TYR A 441 -0.03 7.99 11.90
C TYR A 441 -0.21 6.48 11.91
N ARG A 442 -0.67 5.95 10.81
CA ARG A 442 -0.87 4.51 10.64
C ARG A 442 0.18 3.95 9.70
N LEU A 443 0.75 2.80 10.06
CA LEU A 443 1.54 1.94 9.19
C LEU A 443 0.66 0.77 8.76
N ASN A 444 0.58 0.53 7.46
CA ASN A 444 -0.29 -0.50 6.88
C ASN A 444 0.56 -1.65 6.33
N PRO A 445 0.66 -2.79 7.02
CA PRO A 445 1.13 -4.04 6.42
C PRO A 445 0.19 -4.44 5.27
N GLY A 446 0.71 -5.11 4.24
CA GLY A 446 -0.10 -5.44 3.07
C GLY A 446 -0.53 -4.24 2.20
N GLY A 447 0.05 -3.06 2.43
CA GLY A 447 -0.26 -1.84 1.67
C GLY A 447 0.45 -1.75 0.31
N THR A 448 1.40 -2.64 0.00
CA THR A 448 2.14 -2.68 -1.27
C THR A 448 2.43 -4.11 -1.70
N ASP A 449 2.55 -4.34 -3.01
CA ASP A 449 2.82 -5.67 -3.59
C ASP A 449 4.22 -6.23 -3.28
N THR A 450 5.13 -5.37 -2.81
CA THR A 450 6.51 -5.76 -2.48
C THR A 450 6.72 -6.07 -0.99
N GLY A 451 5.67 -5.94 -0.16
CA GLY A 451 5.75 -6.11 1.30
C GLY A 451 6.27 -4.88 2.06
N ARG A 452 6.46 -3.73 1.38
CA ARG A 452 6.72 -2.46 2.06
C ARG A 452 5.48 -2.04 2.85
N LEU A 453 5.68 -1.49 4.05
CA LEU A 453 4.60 -0.81 4.75
C LEU A 453 4.20 0.44 3.97
N ALA A 454 2.91 0.69 3.85
CA ALA A 454 2.40 2.00 3.45
C ALA A 454 2.08 2.82 4.70
N SER A 455 2.06 4.15 4.60
CA SER A 455 1.64 5.00 5.70
C SER A 455 0.49 5.92 5.31
N THR A 456 -0.40 6.18 6.27
CA THR A 456 -1.55 7.09 6.13
C THR A 456 -1.66 7.97 7.38
N GLU A 457 -2.63 8.87 7.41
CA GLU A 457 -3.11 9.44 8.67
C GLU A 457 -3.63 8.32 9.59
N SER A 458 -3.70 8.60 10.87
CA SER A 458 -4.11 7.62 11.89
C SER A 458 -5.56 7.18 11.73
N SER A 459 -5.94 6.09 12.38
CA SER A 459 -7.31 5.60 12.49
C SER A 459 -8.26 6.62 13.14
N PHE A 460 -7.73 7.65 13.80
CA PHE A 460 -8.49 8.75 14.42
C PHE A 460 -8.60 9.99 13.54
N TRP A 461 -8.15 9.91 12.26
CA TRP A 461 -8.20 11.00 11.27
C TRP A 461 -7.29 12.21 11.60
N TYR A 462 -6.28 12.00 12.45
CA TYR A 462 -5.21 12.93 12.73
C TYR A 462 -3.92 12.50 12.05
N GLY A 463 -3.01 13.44 11.85
CA GLY A 463 -1.68 13.19 11.37
C GLY A 463 -1.53 13.25 9.86
N TYR A 464 -0.45 12.64 9.38
CA TYR A 464 -0.07 12.56 7.98
C TYR A 464 0.85 11.36 7.75
N GLN A 465 1.13 11.07 6.49
CA GLN A 465 2.00 9.96 6.09
C GLN A 465 3.43 10.15 6.61
N ILE A 466 3.80 9.42 7.66
CA ILE A 466 5.11 9.54 8.33
C ILE A 466 6.28 9.20 7.39
N GLN A 467 6.10 8.25 6.46
CA GLN A 467 7.12 7.83 5.51
C GLN A 467 7.41 8.88 4.42
N ASN A 468 6.53 9.87 4.24
CA ASN A 468 6.67 10.91 3.22
C ASN A 468 7.24 12.23 3.78
N ILE A 469 7.67 12.25 5.04
CA ILE A 469 8.30 13.44 5.63
C ILE A 469 9.55 13.82 4.83
N PRO A 470 9.68 15.10 4.42
CA PRO A 470 10.84 15.58 3.69
C PRO A 470 12.15 15.32 4.45
N ARG A 471 13.23 15.05 3.71
CA ARG A 471 14.56 14.84 4.30
C ARG A 471 15.13 16.07 4.99
N GLY A 472 14.61 17.27 4.68
CA GLY A 472 15.04 18.53 5.31
C GLY A 472 14.65 18.61 6.79
N LYS A 473 15.16 19.66 7.43
CA LYS A 473 14.92 19.90 8.87
C LYS A 473 13.54 20.50 9.15
N GLU A 474 12.87 21.02 8.14
CA GLU A 474 11.66 21.86 8.26
C GLU A 474 10.56 21.19 9.08
N VAL A 475 10.35 19.90 8.86
CA VAL A 475 9.33 19.10 9.57
C VAL A 475 9.96 18.37 10.76
N LYS A 476 11.14 17.77 10.58
CA LYS A 476 11.79 16.95 11.61
C LYS A 476 12.16 17.72 12.88
N GLN A 477 12.33 19.05 12.83
CA GLN A 477 12.75 19.87 13.96
C GLN A 477 11.73 19.93 15.10
N TYR A 478 10.44 19.77 14.83
CA TYR A 478 9.41 19.76 15.88
C TYR A 478 9.00 18.36 16.34
N LEU A 479 9.55 17.31 15.74
CA LEU A 479 9.37 15.94 16.21
C LEU A 479 10.48 15.58 17.19
N VAL A 480 10.07 15.34 18.44
CA VAL A 480 11.01 15.25 19.58
C VAL A 480 10.77 13.95 20.39
N ALA A 481 11.77 13.57 21.18
CA ALA A 481 11.63 12.51 22.17
C ALA A 481 10.69 12.92 23.30
N ASP A 482 10.11 11.97 23.99
CA ASP A 482 9.39 12.20 25.24
C ASP A 482 10.36 12.70 26.34
N ALA A 483 9.83 13.32 27.39
CA ALA A 483 10.66 13.79 28.50
C ALA A 483 11.41 12.63 29.16
N GLY A 484 12.73 12.77 29.33
CA GLY A 484 13.59 11.71 29.86
C GLY A 484 14.03 10.66 28.81
N TRP A 485 13.72 10.86 27.53
CA TRP A 485 14.08 9.96 26.43
C TRP A 485 14.99 10.65 25.41
N LEU A 486 15.72 9.83 24.65
CA LEU A 486 16.53 10.24 23.49
C LEU A 486 16.09 9.46 22.26
N LEU A 487 16.30 10.03 21.08
CA LEU A 487 16.03 9.37 19.80
C LEU A 487 17.24 8.60 19.29
N GLY A 488 16.96 7.53 18.56
CA GLY A 488 17.92 6.77 17.75
C GLY A 488 17.27 6.38 16.42
N GLU A 489 18.09 6.19 15.38
CA GLU A 489 17.66 5.80 14.04
C GLU A 489 18.72 4.92 13.40
N PRO A 490 18.56 3.56 13.43
CA PRO A 490 19.32 2.64 12.60
C PRO A 490 18.82 2.71 11.17
N ASP A 491 19.74 2.67 10.21
CA ASP A 491 19.45 2.77 8.76
C ASP A 491 20.30 1.73 8.00
N PHE A 492 19.70 0.95 7.12
CA PHE A 492 20.40 -0.03 6.30
C PHE A 492 21.15 0.67 5.16
N GLU A 493 22.44 0.37 5.04
CA GLU A 493 23.29 0.98 4.04
C GLU A 493 23.23 0.25 2.70
N GLN A 494 22.86 0.98 1.62
CA GLN A 494 22.88 0.50 0.23
C GLN A 494 22.06 -0.79 -0.01
N SER A 495 21.01 -1.00 0.78
CA SER A 495 20.27 -2.26 0.88
C SER A 495 19.81 -2.80 -0.48
N GLU A 496 19.16 -1.99 -1.32
CA GLU A 496 18.63 -2.43 -2.62
C GLU A 496 19.73 -2.85 -3.62
N SER A 497 20.85 -2.10 -3.67
CA SER A 497 21.97 -2.45 -4.56
C SER A 497 22.65 -3.74 -4.13
N ARG A 498 22.84 -3.93 -2.81
CA ARG A 498 23.36 -5.19 -2.26
C ARG A 498 22.45 -6.35 -2.62
N CYS A 499 21.16 -6.24 -2.37
CA CYS A 499 20.17 -7.26 -2.74
C CYS A 499 20.22 -7.59 -4.24
N THR A 500 20.31 -6.58 -5.11
CA THR A 500 20.39 -6.78 -6.56
C THR A 500 21.63 -7.60 -6.96
N PHE A 501 22.81 -7.25 -6.46
CA PHE A 501 24.04 -7.96 -6.82
C PHE A 501 24.07 -9.39 -6.30
N TYR A 502 23.59 -9.61 -5.08
CA TYR A 502 23.51 -10.96 -4.53
C TYR A 502 22.51 -11.84 -5.27
N LEU A 503 21.33 -11.31 -5.60
CA LEU A 503 20.33 -12.03 -6.41
C LEU A 503 20.82 -12.33 -7.82
N ALA A 504 21.60 -11.44 -8.42
CA ALA A 504 22.18 -11.64 -9.74
C ALA A 504 23.44 -12.54 -9.74
N GLY A 505 24.05 -12.79 -8.58
CA GLY A 505 25.35 -13.42 -8.50
C GLY A 505 26.47 -12.60 -9.15
N GLU A 506 26.36 -11.23 -9.11
CA GLU A 506 27.28 -10.29 -9.75
C GLU A 506 28.49 -10.04 -8.85
N GLU A 507 29.54 -10.84 -9.00
CA GLU A 507 30.73 -10.83 -8.15
C GLU A 507 31.43 -9.47 -8.07
N LYS A 508 31.51 -8.74 -9.21
CA LYS A 508 32.10 -7.41 -9.21
C LYS A 508 31.31 -6.43 -8.36
N GLY A 509 29.99 -6.49 -8.45
CA GLY A 509 29.10 -5.66 -7.63
C GLY A 509 29.18 -6.02 -6.16
N ILE A 510 29.20 -7.32 -5.83
CA ILE A 510 29.36 -7.83 -4.47
C ILE A 510 30.68 -7.35 -3.88
N ALA A 511 31.81 -7.51 -4.59
CA ALA A 511 33.12 -7.08 -4.12
C ALA A 511 33.15 -5.58 -3.79
N VAL A 512 32.48 -4.73 -4.58
CA VAL A 512 32.41 -3.29 -4.30
C VAL A 512 31.61 -3.00 -3.05
N VAL A 513 30.40 -3.55 -2.91
CA VAL A 513 29.56 -3.25 -1.74
C VAL A 513 30.12 -3.84 -0.44
N GLU A 514 30.91 -4.93 -0.51
CA GLU A 514 31.60 -5.52 0.64
C GLU A 514 32.93 -4.82 0.97
N SER A 515 33.47 -4.00 0.08
CA SER A 515 34.75 -3.30 0.32
C SER A 515 34.65 -2.20 1.40
N GLY A 516 33.45 -1.86 1.88
CA GLY A 516 33.19 -0.76 2.80
C GLY A 516 33.28 0.63 2.14
N LYS A 517 33.57 0.71 0.85
CA LYS A 517 33.62 1.97 0.11
C LYS A 517 32.23 2.52 -0.18
N ASP A 518 32.11 3.86 -0.31
CA ASP A 518 30.86 4.45 -0.79
C ASP A 518 30.58 4.03 -2.24
N PHE A 519 29.55 3.22 -2.44
CA PHE A 519 29.20 2.63 -3.72
C PHE A 519 28.93 3.66 -4.82
N HIS A 520 28.36 4.80 -4.46
CA HIS A 520 28.03 5.83 -5.45
C HIS A 520 29.29 6.60 -5.90
N CYS A 521 30.22 6.90 -4.99
CA CYS A 521 31.52 7.49 -5.33
C CYS A 521 32.41 6.50 -6.10
N TRP A 522 32.37 5.20 -5.75
CA TRP A 522 33.05 4.17 -6.52
C TRP A 522 32.56 4.10 -7.97
N ASN A 523 31.24 4.08 -8.18
CA ASN A 523 30.70 4.08 -9.54
C ASN A 523 30.91 5.41 -10.28
N ALA A 524 30.98 6.56 -9.58
CA ALA A 524 31.37 7.82 -10.18
C ALA A 524 32.81 7.74 -10.74
N GLN A 525 33.74 7.04 -10.08
CA GLN A 525 35.06 6.74 -10.60
C GLN A 525 34.96 5.96 -11.92
N LEU A 526 34.14 4.87 -11.94
CA LEU A 526 33.99 4.04 -13.12
C LEU A 526 33.32 4.77 -14.30
N PHE A 527 32.35 5.61 -14.03
CA PHE A 527 31.59 6.30 -15.07
C PHE A 527 32.33 7.51 -15.61
N PHE A 528 32.95 8.32 -14.75
CA PHE A 528 33.45 9.65 -15.08
C PHE A 528 34.97 9.78 -15.01
N GLY A 529 35.67 8.73 -14.60
CA GLY A 529 37.14 8.72 -14.53
C GLY A 529 37.76 9.50 -13.37
N PHE A 530 36.98 9.85 -12.35
CA PHE A 530 37.50 10.45 -11.13
C PHE A 530 38.29 9.43 -10.30
N LYS A 531 39.25 9.89 -9.50
CA LYS A 531 39.78 9.03 -8.45
C LYS A 531 38.81 8.99 -7.28
N TYR A 532 38.57 7.81 -6.71
CA TYR A 532 37.67 7.63 -5.57
C TYR A 532 38.07 8.55 -4.39
N GLU A 533 39.38 8.63 -4.14
CA GLU A 533 39.97 9.42 -3.07
C GLU A 533 39.75 10.93 -3.23
N ASP A 534 39.49 11.41 -4.44
CA ASP A 534 39.17 12.84 -4.67
C ASP A 534 37.70 13.15 -4.33
N LEU A 535 36.83 12.15 -4.40
CA LEU A 535 35.41 12.30 -4.13
C LEU A 535 35.03 12.05 -2.66
N TRP A 536 35.69 11.08 -2.00
CA TRP A 536 35.28 10.57 -0.70
C TRP A 536 36.38 10.61 0.35
N ASP A 537 36.01 11.01 1.57
CA ASP A 537 36.84 10.95 2.75
C ASP A 537 36.47 9.73 3.59
N GLU A 538 37.34 8.72 3.59
CA GLU A 538 37.12 7.46 4.32
C GLU A 538 37.09 7.62 5.85
N LYS A 539 37.80 8.59 6.39
CA LYS A 539 37.85 8.85 7.82
C LYS A 539 36.58 9.55 8.32
N LEU A 540 36.13 10.54 7.57
CA LEU A 540 34.96 11.34 7.91
C LEU A 540 33.66 10.77 7.34
N LYS A 541 33.71 9.69 6.52
CA LYS A 541 32.56 9.06 5.84
C LYS A 541 31.67 10.07 5.13
N LYS A 542 32.28 11.00 4.40
CA LYS A 542 31.56 12.06 3.65
C LYS A 542 32.29 12.47 2.37
N CYS A 543 31.56 13.11 1.45
CA CYS A 543 32.16 13.72 0.28
C CYS A 543 33.10 14.87 0.68
N LYS A 544 34.27 14.95 0.02
CA LYS A 544 35.29 15.95 0.29
C LYS A 544 34.85 17.38 -0.04
N THR A 545 34.06 17.54 -1.11
CA THR A 545 33.61 18.85 -1.60
C THR A 545 32.12 18.82 -1.91
N SER A 546 31.51 20.01 -2.06
CA SER A 546 30.12 20.16 -2.53
C SER A 546 29.92 19.62 -3.95
N GLU A 547 30.93 19.77 -4.80
CA GLU A 547 30.93 19.24 -6.17
C GLU A 547 30.95 17.70 -6.16
N ALA A 548 31.85 17.09 -5.38
CA ALA A 548 31.89 15.64 -5.17
C ALA A 548 30.54 15.11 -4.68
N LYS A 549 29.90 15.83 -3.75
CA LYS A 549 28.54 15.48 -3.27
C LYS A 549 27.50 15.56 -4.38
N GLN A 550 27.56 16.59 -5.21
CA GLN A 550 26.64 16.73 -6.34
C GLN A 550 26.83 15.61 -7.36
N ILE A 551 28.06 15.23 -7.69
CA ILE A 551 28.40 14.11 -8.60
C ILE A 551 27.89 12.79 -8.02
N ARG A 552 28.11 12.57 -6.72
CA ARG A 552 27.64 11.38 -6.02
C ARG A 552 26.11 11.25 -6.00
N ASP A 553 25.42 12.33 -5.60
CA ASP A 553 23.99 12.29 -5.29
C ASP A 553 23.11 12.36 -6.55
N GLU A 554 23.54 13.09 -7.60
CA GLU A 554 22.74 13.25 -8.81
C GLU A 554 23.11 12.23 -9.90
N PRO A 555 24.22 12.31 -10.64
CA PRO A 555 24.44 11.35 -11.72
C PRO A 555 24.77 9.95 -11.22
N ALA A 556 25.66 9.76 -10.25
CA ALA A 556 26.11 8.43 -9.88
C ALA A 556 25.00 7.63 -9.13
N LYS A 557 24.38 8.24 -8.12
CA LYS A 557 23.31 7.58 -7.36
C LYS A 557 22.08 7.28 -8.22
N ARG A 558 21.67 8.23 -9.08
CA ARG A 558 20.52 8.03 -9.98
C ARG A 558 20.77 6.93 -11.00
N THR A 559 21.99 6.84 -11.55
CA THR A 559 22.37 5.74 -12.44
C THR A 559 22.28 4.39 -11.72
N ASN A 560 22.88 4.27 -10.54
CA ASN A 560 22.86 3.02 -9.77
C ASN A 560 21.44 2.55 -9.46
N HIS A 561 20.61 3.42 -8.89
CA HIS A 561 19.22 3.05 -8.60
C HIS A 561 18.40 2.75 -9.85
N GLY A 562 18.57 3.56 -10.91
CA GLY A 562 17.83 3.35 -12.15
C GLY A 562 18.21 2.08 -12.88
N ALA A 563 19.50 1.75 -12.90
CA ALA A 563 20.01 0.56 -13.57
C ALA A 563 19.58 -0.75 -12.91
N ASN A 564 19.42 -0.76 -11.57
CA ASN A 564 18.88 -1.92 -10.84
C ASN A 564 17.48 -2.36 -11.35
N TYR A 565 16.69 -1.42 -11.90
CA TYR A 565 15.26 -1.63 -12.22
C TYR A 565 14.94 -1.35 -13.69
N ASN A 566 15.90 -1.56 -14.59
CA ASN A 566 15.71 -1.40 -16.04
C ASN A 566 15.16 -0.02 -16.45
N MET A 567 15.60 1.05 -15.76
CA MET A 567 15.24 2.42 -16.12
C MET A 567 15.74 2.77 -17.52
N THR A 568 14.99 3.60 -18.26
CA THR A 568 15.43 4.17 -19.53
C THR A 568 16.07 5.52 -19.35
N GLY A 569 16.88 5.93 -20.33
CA GLY A 569 17.47 7.28 -20.37
C GLY A 569 16.42 8.40 -20.31
N GLY A 570 15.22 8.19 -20.88
CA GLY A 570 14.11 9.14 -20.76
C GLY A 570 13.60 9.30 -19.32
N VAL A 571 13.32 8.19 -18.62
CA VAL A 571 12.89 8.19 -17.22
C VAL A 571 14.00 8.72 -16.30
N MET A 572 15.26 8.39 -16.59
CA MET A 572 16.40 8.92 -15.85
C MET A 572 16.50 10.46 -15.98
N LEU A 573 16.34 10.99 -17.20
CA LEU A 573 16.31 12.43 -17.46
C LEU A 573 15.17 13.12 -16.69
N ASP A 574 13.97 12.51 -16.66
CA ASP A 574 12.83 13.05 -15.93
C ASP A 574 13.07 13.07 -14.42
N THR A 575 13.74 12.06 -13.90
CA THR A 575 14.02 11.91 -12.46
C THR A 575 15.12 12.86 -11.99
N MET A 576 16.27 12.93 -12.68
CA MET A 576 17.38 13.79 -12.27
C MET A 576 17.21 15.23 -12.73
N GLY A 577 16.52 15.44 -13.82
CA GLY A 577 16.32 16.74 -14.45
C GLY A 577 17.43 17.14 -15.41
N PRO A 578 17.14 18.07 -16.35
CA PRO A 578 18.03 18.39 -17.46
C PRO A 578 19.38 18.98 -17.03
N LYS A 579 19.43 19.77 -15.94
CA LYS A 579 20.69 20.37 -15.45
C LYS A 579 21.69 19.30 -15.00
N ALA A 580 21.21 18.33 -14.19
CA ALA A 580 22.05 17.22 -13.74
C ALA A 580 22.43 16.30 -14.91
N ALA A 581 21.53 16.08 -15.87
CA ALA A 581 21.81 15.32 -17.07
C ALA A 581 22.85 16.02 -17.99
N ALA A 582 22.79 17.34 -18.09
CA ALA A 582 23.80 18.14 -18.82
C ALA A 582 25.17 18.07 -18.15
N MET A 583 25.22 18.17 -16.82
CA MET A 583 26.45 17.98 -16.04
C MET A 583 27.01 16.56 -16.29
N MET A 584 26.18 15.53 -16.21
CA MET A 584 26.58 14.16 -16.48
C MET A 584 27.13 13.99 -17.90
N LYS A 585 26.47 14.56 -18.91
CA LYS A 585 26.93 14.54 -20.31
C LYS A 585 28.31 15.19 -20.45
N ALA A 586 28.53 16.32 -19.79
CA ALA A 586 29.83 17.01 -19.77
C ALA A 586 30.92 16.17 -19.10
N LEU A 587 30.64 15.56 -17.95
CA LEU A 587 31.56 14.66 -17.24
C LEU A 587 31.96 13.45 -18.09
N LEU A 588 31.02 12.90 -18.86
CA LEU A 588 31.24 11.79 -19.80
C LEU A 588 31.96 12.23 -21.08
N LYS A 589 32.23 13.52 -21.28
CA LYS A 589 32.81 14.11 -22.49
C LYS A 589 32.11 13.66 -23.78
N LEU A 590 30.77 13.52 -23.72
CA LEU A 590 29.97 13.07 -24.85
C LEU A 590 29.78 14.17 -25.90
N PRO A 591 29.61 13.81 -27.20
CA PRO A 591 29.47 14.77 -28.27
C PRO A 591 28.35 15.80 -28.03
N ALA A 592 28.56 17.05 -28.42
CA ALA A 592 27.59 18.12 -28.29
C ALA A 592 26.22 17.77 -28.90
N ARG A 593 26.22 17.09 -30.07
CA ARG A 593 25.03 16.64 -30.80
C ARG A 593 24.21 15.55 -30.09
N MET A 594 24.77 14.85 -29.10
CA MET A 594 24.06 13.80 -28.36
C MET A 594 22.96 14.41 -27.49
N SER A 595 21.76 13.88 -27.51
CA SER A 595 20.67 14.34 -26.65
C SER A 595 20.93 14.02 -25.18
N LEU A 596 20.31 14.76 -24.23
CA LEU A 596 20.43 14.46 -22.82
C LEU A 596 19.81 13.09 -22.45
N LYS A 597 18.77 12.67 -23.18
CA LYS A 597 18.18 11.35 -23.03
C LYS A 597 19.17 10.26 -23.39
N ASP A 598 19.89 10.42 -24.53
CA ASP A 598 20.87 9.44 -24.98
C ASP A 598 22.12 9.42 -24.10
N ALA A 599 22.50 10.57 -23.55
CA ALA A 599 23.56 10.65 -22.53
C ALA A 599 23.18 9.88 -21.25
N CYS A 600 21.94 10.01 -20.77
CA CYS A 600 21.42 9.22 -19.67
C CYS A 600 21.42 7.71 -20.00
N GLN A 601 21.00 7.35 -21.21
CA GLN A 601 21.02 5.95 -21.66
C GLN A 601 22.44 5.40 -21.72
N HIS A 602 23.39 6.17 -22.24
CA HIS A 602 24.81 5.78 -22.31
C HIS A 602 25.38 5.45 -20.92
N CYS A 603 25.02 6.24 -19.88
CA CYS A 603 25.45 5.97 -18.53
C CYS A 603 24.84 4.68 -17.95
N LEU A 604 23.54 4.44 -18.19
CA LEU A 604 22.87 3.19 -17.82
C LEU A 604 23.46 1.96 -18.53
N ASP A 605 23.84 2.10 -19.82
CA ASP A 605 24.47 1.04 -20.58
C ASP A 605 25.89 0.75 -20.09
N THR A 606 26.63 1.79 -19.68
CA THR A 606 27.96 1.63 -19.08
C THR A 606 27.86 0.85 -17.76
N TRP A 607 26.87 1.18 -16.91
CA TRP A 607 26.59 0.40 -15.71
C TRP A 607 26.28 -1.07 -16.04
N SER A 608 25.44 -1.30 -17.06
CA SER A 608 25.05 -2.66 -17.46
C SER A 608 26.22 -3.47 -18.02
N ARG A 609 27.16 -2.82 -18.72
CA ARG A 609 28.41 -3.49 -19.16
C ARG A 609 29.36 -3.78 -18.01
N THR A 610 29.35 -2.95 -16.97
CA THR A 610 30.16 -3.14 -15.75
C THR A 610 29.64 -4.31 -14.92
N TYR A 611 28.30 -4.44 -14.83
CA TYR A 611 27.59 -5.45 -14.05
C TYR A 611 26.66 -6.30 -14.93
N PRO A 612 27.24 -7.12 -15.85
CA PRO A 612 26.47 -7.76 -16.92
C PRO A 612 25.48 -8.81 -16.44
N LYS A 613 25.74 -9.50 -15.31
CA LYS A 613 24.85 -10.55 -14.81
C LYS A 613 23.50 -10.04 -14.34
N VAL A 614 23.39 -8.75 -13.98
CA VAL A 614 22.12 -8.17 -13.53
C VAL A 614 21.07 -8.21 -14.63
N LYS A 615 21.37 -7.59 -15.80
CA LYS A 615 20.43 -7.57 -16.93
C LYS A 615 20.45 -8.84 -17.77
N GLY A 616 21.58 -9.54 -17.82
CA GLY A 616 21.73 -10.78 -18.56
C GLY A 616 21.07 -11.95 -17.82
N ASP A 617 21.81 -12.54 -16.89
CA ASP A 617 21.44 -13.82 -16.30
C ASP A 617 20.24 -13.70 -15.37
N TRP A 618 20.23 -12.68 -14.49
CA TRP A 618 19.20 -12.58 -13.45
C TRP A 618 17.84 -12.15 -14.02
N TYR A 619 17.78 -11.13 -14.90
CA TYR A 619 16.49 -10.74 -15.50
C TYR A 619 15.88 -11.90 -16.30
N ALA A 620 16.71 -12.64 -17.07
CA ALA A 620 16.25 -13.80 -17.80
C ALA A 620 15.69 -14.90 -16.87
N ALA A 621 16.37 -15.16 -15.75
CA ALA A 621 15.92 -16.13 -14.77
C ALA A 621 14.57 -15.72 -14.13
N VAL A 622 14.40 -14.46 -13.76
CA VAL A 622 13.15 -13.91 -13.19
C VAL A 622 11.99 -14.08 -14.18
N ILE A 623 12.17 -13.69 -15.44
CA ILE A 623 11.10 -13.81 -16.45
C ILE A 623 10.75 -15.27 -16.70
N LYS A 624 11.75 -16.14 -16.85
CA LYS A 624 11.54 -17.58 -17.03
C LYS A 624 10.76 -18.21 -15.86
N GLU A 625 11.09 -17.84 -14.64
CA GLU A 625 10.38 -18.34 -13.43
C GLU A 625 8.90 -17.94 -13.47
N ILE A 626 8.58 -16.66 -13.78
CA ILE A 626 7.19 -16.20 -13.85
C ILE A 626 6.45 -16.84 -15.04
N GLU A 627 7.08 -17.02 -16.19
CA GLU A 627 6.45 -17.70 -17.33
C GLU A 627 6.04 -19.12 -16.97
N LEU A 628 6.86 -19.84 -16.22
CA LEU A 628 6.62 -21.23 -15.81
C LEU A 628 5.65 -21.36 -14.64
N THR A 629 5.77 -20.49 -13.63
CA THR A 629 5.11 -20.69 -12.33
C THR A 629 4.06 -19.65 -12.01
N LYS A 630 4.01 -18.54 -12.74
CA LYS A 630 3.20 -17.34 -12.47
C LYS A 630 3.50 -16.66 -11.14
N LYS A 631 4.64 -16.96 -10.54
CA LYS A 631 5.04 -16.40 -9.24
C LYS A 631 6.55 -16.22 -9.14
N LEU A 632 6.98 -15.40 -8.19
CA LEU A 632 8.35 -15.28 -7.74
C LEU A 632 8.43 -15.58 -6.24
N VAL A 633 9.50 -16.28 -5.84
CA VAL A 633 9.79 -16.59 -4.44
C VAL A 633 11.06 -15.87 -4.03
N SER A 634 10.98 -15.00 -3.02
CA SER A 634 12.17 -14.32 -2.49
C SER A 634 13.02 -15.26 -1.61
N PRO A 635 14.31 -14.96 -1.37
CA PRO A 635 15.16 -15.75 -0.49
C PRO A 635 14.61 -15.91 0.93
N LEU A 636 13.73 -15.02 1.38
CA LEU A 636 13.07 -15.09 2.68
C LEU A 636 11.80 -15.96 2.67
N GLY A 637 11.39 -16.48 1.50
CA GLY A 637 10.19 -17.29 1.34
C GLY A 637 8.94 -16.47 0.98
N TRP A 638 9.03 -15.13 0.92
CA TRP A 638 7.92 -14.32 0.41
C TRP A 638 7.63 -14.68 -1.04
N THR A 639 6.37 -14.90 -1.35
CA THR A 639 5.95 -15.28 -2.69
C THR A 639 4.94 -14.27 -3.22
N ARG A 640 5.17 -13.78 -4.43
CA ARG A 640 4.25 -12.90 -5.15
C ARG A 640 3.73 -13.60 -6.40
N HIS A 641 2.43 -13.53 -6.62
CA HIS A 641 1.77 -14.03 -7.82
C HIS A 641 1.61 -12.91 -8.85
N PHE A 642 1.95 -13.18 -10.12
CA PHE A 642 1.87 -12.22 -11.21
C PHE A 642 0.72 -12.59 -12.16
N PHE A 643 -0.20 -11.69 -12.39
CA PHE A 643 -1.34 -11.85 -13.30
C PHE A 643 -1.07 -11.29 -14.70
N GLY A 644 -0.15 -10.32 -14.84
CA GLY A 644 0.18 -9.63 -16.08
C GLY A 644 1.17 -10.37 -16.97
N ASP A 645 1.24 -9.97 -18.23
CA ASP A 645 2.24 -10.45 -19.21
C ASP A 645 3.59 -9.77 -18.95
N VAL A 646 4.47 -10.47 -18.24
CA VAL A 646 5.78 -9.94 -17.85
C VAL A 646 6.77 -9.87 -19.02
N LYS A 647 6.55 -10.60 -20.11
CA LYS A 647 7.46 -10.63 -21.27
C LYS A 647 7.21 -9.49 -22.24
N ASN A 648 5.94 -9.27 -22.57
CA ASN A 648 5.55 -8.33 -23.63
C ASN A 648 5.09 -6.99 -23.10
N ASN A 649 4.86 -6.84 -21.78
CA ASN A 649 4.48 -5.61 -21.16
C ASN A 649 5.59 -5.06 -20.25
N ARG A 650 6.18 -3.94 -20.64
CA ARG A 650 7.29 -3.31 -19.94
C ARG A 650 6.99 -2.97 -18.48
N HIS A 651 5.77 -2.57 -18.17
CA HIS A 651 5.36 -2.25 -16.79
C HIS A 651 5.48 -3.49 -15.89
N TYR A 652 4.95 -4.63 -16.35
CA TYR A 652 5.04 -5.89 -15.59
C TYR A 652 6.45 -6.46 -15.58
N PHE A 653 7.20 -6.30 -16.66
CA PHE A 653 8.62 -6.63 -16.67
C PHE A 653 9.38 -5.89 -15.59
N ASN A 654 9.23 -4.56 -15.53
CA ASN A 654 9.91 -3.75 -14.51
C ASN A 654 9.44 -4.10 -13.08
N ALA A 655 8.14 -4.35 -12.88
CA ALA A 655 7.61 -4.81 -11.59
C ALA A 655 8.20 -6.16 -11.17
N ALA A 656 8.38 -7.08 -12.12
CA ALA A 656 8.98 -8.40 -11.86
C ALA A 656 10.44 -8.31 -11.41
N VAL A 657 11.27 -7.59 -12.17
CA VAL A 657 12.70 -7.44 -11.82
C VAL A 657 12.93 -6.55 -10.60
N ALA A 658 12.03 -5.61 -10.31
CA ALA A 658 12.12 -4.80 -9.09
C ALA A 658 11.67 -5.58 -7.83
N HIS A 659 10.81 -6.58 -7.97
CA HIS A 659 10.24 -7.30 -6.83
C HIS A 659 11.31 -7.96 -5.96
N GLY A 660 12.25 -8.69 -6.56
CA GLY A 660 13.27 -9.44 -5.81
C GLY A 660 14.09 -8.56 -4.85
N PRO A 661 14.82 -7.52 -5.33
CA PRO A 661 15.62 -6.66 -4.47
C PRO A 661 14.80 -5.87 -3.45
N GLN A 662 13.65 -5.33 -3.87
CA GLN A 662 12.78 -4.57 -2.97
C GLN A 662 12.20 -5.45 -1.87
N ASN A 663 11.68 -6.63 -2.22
CA ASN A 663 11.13 -7.54 -1.23
C ASN A 663 12.19 -8.08 -0.28
N LEU A 664 13.38 -8.44 -0.79
CA LEU A 664 14.47 -8.95 0.05
C LEU A 664 14.93 -7.90 1.07
N SER A 665 15.18 -6.67 0.62
CA SER A 665 15.55 -5.55 1.50
C SER A 665 14.48 -5.30 2.56
N VAL A 666 13.23 -5.15 2.11
CA VAL A 666 12.09 -4.87 2.99
C VAL A 666 11.80 -6.04 3.92
N GLY A 667 11.89 -7.28 3.45
CA GLY A 667 11.67 -8.46 4.29
C GLY A 667 12.68 -8.55 5.43
N ILE A 668 13.94 -8.14 5.21
CA ILE A 668 14.95 -8.08 6.27
C ILE A 668 14.56 -7.02 7.30
N ILE A 669 14.26 -5.77 6.89
CA ILE A 669 13.91 -4.71 7.85
C ILE A 669 12.58 -4.97 8.56
N ASN A 670 11.58 -5.54 7.90
CA ASN A 670 10.31 -5.92 8.51
C ASN A 670 10.49 -6.95 9.62
N ARG A 671 11.36 -7.95 9.41
CA ARG A 671 11.71 -8.90 10.47
C ARG A 671 12.37 -8.21 11.65
N LYS A 672 13.24 -7.22 11.41
CA LYS A 672 13.91 -6.45 12.47
C LYS A 672 12.92 -5.54 13.21
N PHE A 673 11.97 -4.94 12.49
CA PHE A 673 10.89 -4.16 13.06
C PHE A 673 10.04 -4.98 14.03
N TYR A 674 9.67 -6.19 13.64
CA TYR A 674 8.96 -7.12 14.51
C TYR A 674 9.83 -7.62 15.69
N GLN A 675 11.12 -7.94 15.46
CA GLN A 675 12.04 -8.38 16.52
C GLN A 675 12.24 -7.30 17.58
N LEU A 676 12.46 -6.05 17.18
CA LEU A 676 12.59 -4.92 18.10
C LEU A 676 11.31 -4.70 18.91
N TRP A 677 10.15 -4.83 18.29
CA TRP A 677 8.88 -4.77 18.99
C TRP A 677 8.77 -5.91 20.02
N ARG A 678 9.09 -7.15 19.66
CA ARG A 678 9.06 -8.28 20.61
C ARG A 678 10.00 -8.06 21.79
N GLU A 679 11.21 -7.60 21.54
CA GLU A 679 12.18 -7.27 22.60
C GLU A 679 11.67 -6.13 23.51
N SER A 680 10.93 -5.18 22.97
CA SER A 680 10.33 -4.07 23.75
C SER A 680 9.19 -4.52 24.65
N ILE A 681 8.52 -5.63 24.34
CA ILE A 681 7.38 -6.15 25.11
C ILE A 681 7.82 -7.27 26.06
N TYR A 682 8.63 -8.22 25.57
CA TYR A 682 8.95 -9.47 26.27
C TYR A 682 10.44 -9.66 26.60
N GLY A 683 11.32 -8.82 26.06
CA GLY A 683 12.76 -8.98 26.16
C GLY A 683 13.47 -7.88 26.96
N SER A 684 14.77 -7.75 26.72
CA SER A 684 15.68 -6.84 27.41
C SER A 684 15.36 -5.36 27.24
N LEU A 685 14.71 -5.00 26.15
CA LEU A 685 14.36 -3.61 25.85
C LEU A 685 13.07 -3.12 26.56
N ARG A 686 12.39 -4.00 27.31
CA ARG A 686 11.14 -3.68 27.99
C ARG A 686 11.30 -2.52 28.96
N GLY A 687 10.46 -1.47 28.78
CA GLY A 687 10.45 -0.29 29.62
C GLY A 687 11.54 0.76 29.28
N PHE A 688 12.54 0.42 28.47
CA PHE A 688 13.65 1.29 28.10
C PHE A 688 13.65 1.75 26.64
N PHE A 689 12.82 1.15 25.80
CA PHE A 689 12.78 1.36 24.35
C PHE A 689 11.35 1.45 23.85
N ARG A 690 11.10 2.32 22.87
CA ARG A 690 9.82 2.43 22.14
C ARG A 690 10.08 2.71 20.66
N ILE A 691 9.53 1.89 19.79
CA ILE A 691 9.58 2.13 18.35
C ILE A 691 8.73 3.34 18.00
N LYS A 692 9.25 4.21 17.13
CA LYS A 692 8.48 5.35 16.61
C LYS A 692 7.90 5.07 15.24
N ALA A 693 8.65 4.51 14.31
CA ALA A 693 8.17 4.21 12.95
C ALA A 693 9.09 3.19 12.26
N GLN A 694 8.67 2.73 11.09
CA GLN A 694 9.54 2.20 10.05
C GLN A 694 9.44 3.13 8.84
N ILE A 695 10.56 3.68 8.41
CA ILE A 695 10.62 4.67 7.32
C ILE A 695 11.66 4.21 6.31
N HIS A 696 11.17 3.62 5.21
CA HIS A 696 12.04 3.00 4.20
C HIS A 696 12.97 1.95 4.81
N ASP A 697 14.26 2.20 4.85
CA ASP A 697 15.31 1.30 5.33
C ASP A 697 15.73 1.63 6.79
N SER A 698 14.99 2.48 7.50
CA SER A 698 15.29 2.90 8.87
C SER A 698 14.14 2.61 9.85
N ILE A 699 14.49 2.47 11.14
CA ILE A 699 13.53 2.25 12.24
C ILE A 699 13.80 3.28 13.35
N PRO A 700 13.26 4.49 13.23
CA PRO A 700 13.34 5.48 14.30
C PRO A 700 12.73 4.94 15.60
N TYR A 701 13.40 5.19 16.72
CA TYR A 701 12.97 4.79 18.05
C TYR A 701 13.34 5.84 19.10
N GLN A 702 12.81 5.70 20.29
CA GLN A 702 13.29 6.43 21.46
C GLN A 702 13.69 5.45 22.57
N TYR A 703 14.61 5.89 23.42
CA TYR A 703 15.11 5.16 24.56
C TYR A 703 15.36 6.06 25.75
N LYS A 704 15.27 5.50 26.97
CA LYS A 704 15.51 6.25 28.21
C LYS A 704 16.95 6.76 28.29
N LYS A 705 17.16 8.01 28.71
CA LYS A 705 18.49 8.68 28.78
C LYS A 705 19.51 7.86 29.60
N GLU A 706 19.07 7.26 30.68
CA GLU A 706 19.90 6.41 31.56
C GLU A 706 20.28 5.07 30.95
N ALA A 707 19.54 4.60 29.92
CA ALA A 707 19.77 3.31 29.30
C ALA A 707 20.76 3.39 28.11
N THR A 708 21.97 3.80 28.38
CA THR A 708 23.05 4.04 27.36
C THR A 708 23.44 2.79 26.57
N TRP A 709 23.09 1.60 27.06
CA TRP A 709 23.34 0.32 26.41
C TRP A 709 22.33 0.00 25.28
N VAL A 710 21.16 0.66 25.25
CA VAL A 710 20.08 0.37 24.29
C VAL A 710 20.52 0.52 22.84
N PRO A 711 21.24 1.57 22.40
CA PRO A 711 21.70 1.68 21.01
C PRO A 711 22.54 0.48 20.55
N ASN A 712 23.44 -0.04 21.40
CA ASN A 712 24.25 -1.22 21.08
C ASN A 712 23.35 -2.48 20.96
N ARG A 713 22.38 -2.65 21.86
CA ARG A 713 21.43 -3.76 21.78
C ARG A 713 20.58 -3.70 20.51
N VAL A 714 20.15 -2.50 20.11
CA VAL A 714 19.44 -2.30 18.84
C VAL A 714 20.31 -2.69 17.64
N LEU A 715 21.59 -2.30 17.62
CA LEU A 715 22.54 -2.72 16.57
C LEU A 715 22.71 -4.24 16.49
N GLU A 716 22.82 -4.90 17.62
CA GLU A 716 22.88 -6.37 17.68
C GLU A 716 21.63 -7.01 17.05
N ILE A 717 20.43 -6.54 17.42
CA ILE A 717 19.17 -7.02 16.87
C ILE A 717 19.07 -6.73 15.37
N MET A 718 19.50 -5.55 14.91
CA MET A 718 19.51 -5.15 13.51
C MET A 718 20.51 -5.94 12.67
N GLY A 719 21.50 -6.59 13.28
CA GLY A 719 22.42 -7.50 12.61
C GLY A 719 21.66 -8.53 11.78
N ASN A 720 22.12 -8.77 10.56
CA ASN A 720 21.41 -9.63 9.60
C ASN A 720 22.38 -10.49 8.80
N SER A 721 21.92 -11.68 8.45
CA SER A 721 22.61 -12.61 7.58
C SER A 721 21.55 -13.44 6.85
N THR A 722 21.55 -13.37 5.54
CA THR A 722 20.52 -14.02 4.70
C THR A 722 21.18 -14.80 3.57
N PRO A 723 20.95 -16.13 3.45
CA PRO A 723 21.43 -16.90 2.31
C PRO A 723 20.64 -16.48 1.05
N VAL A 724 21.35 -16.16 -0.02
CA VAL A 724 20.79 -15.77 -1.33
C VAL A 724 21.40 -16.66 -2.40
N ARG A 725 20.55 -17.35 -3.15
CA ARG A 725 20.96 -18.18 -4.29
C ARG A 725 20.85 -17.39 -5.58
N GLY A 726 21.96 -17.29 -6.30
CA GLY A 726 22.01 -16.66 -7.63
C GLY A 726 21.61 -17.60 -8.76
N PRO A 727 21.42 -17.06 -10.01
CA PRO A 727 21.12 -17.86 -11.20
C PRO A 727 22.23 -18.88 -11.54
N ASP A 728 23.44 -18.63 -11.10
CA ASP A 728 24.60 -19.54 -11.22
C ASP A 728 24.54 -20.75 -10.25
N GLY A 729 23.45 -20.88 -9.48
CA GLY A 729 23.25 -21.94 -8.52
C GLY A 729 24.06 -21.81 -7.21
N LYS A 730 24.95 -20.81 -7.08
CA LYS A 730 25.73 -20.57 -5.87
C LYS A 730 24.92 -19.83 -4.82
N THR A 731 25.03 -20.29 -3.58
CA THR A 731 24.44 -19.57 -2.43
C THR A 731 25.52 -18.70 -1.78
N ARG A 732 25.17 -17.41 -1.57
CA ARG A 732 26.02 -16.41 -0.93
C ARG A 732 25.32 -15.86 0.30
N THR A 733 26.07 -15.45 1.29
CA THR A 733 25.50 -14.87 2.51
C THR A 733 25.47 -13.36 2.40
N LEU A 734 24.29 -12.79 2.21
CA LEU A 734 24.05 -11.35 2.21
C LEU A 734 24.04 -10.82 3.64
N SER A 735 24.82 -9.78 3.90
CA SER A 735 24.73 -8.95 5.10
C SER A 735 24.57 -7.50 4.68
N ILE A 736 23.64 -6.78 5.32
CA ILE A 736 23.41 -5.35 5.09
C ILE A 736 23.94 -4.60 6.31
N PRO A 737 24.97 -3.75 6.16
CA PRO A 737 25.48 -2.93 7.24
C PRO A 737 24.43 -1.96 7.78
N VAL A 738 24.54 -1.64 9.06
CA VAL A 738 23.62 -0.75 9.76
C VAL A 738 24.37 0.48 10.24
N GLY A 739 24.03 1.64 9.67
CA GLY A 739 24.43 2.92 10.23
C GLY A 739 23.51 3.27 11.40
N MET A 740 24.06 3.92 12.45
CA MET A 740 23.29 4.31 13.63
C MET A 740 23.56 5.74 14.03
N ASN A 741 22.51 6.55 14.04
CA ASN A 741 22.51 7.87 14.68
C ASN A 741 21.66 7.80 15.96
N TYR A 742 22.14 8.34 17.07
CA TYR A 742 21.42 8.30 18.35
C TYR A 742 21.87 9.42 19.32
N GLY A 743 21.20 9.51 20.47
CA GLY A 743 21.57 10.41 21.54
C GLY A 743 21.07 11.86 21.35
N LYS A 744 20.03 12.07 20.57
CA LYS A 744 19.44 13.38 20.29
C LYS A 744 18.01 13.48 20.81
N GLU A 745 17.59 14.69 21.17
CA GLU A 745 16.20 14.93 21.58
C GLU A 745 15.30 15.26 20.39
N ARG A 746 15.87 15.79 19.29
CA ARG A 746 15.14 16.18 18.08
C ARG A 746 15.51 15.29 16.91
N TRP A 747 14.52 14.89 16.12
CA TRP A 747 14.78 14.05 14.95
C TRP A 747 15.65 14.74 13.89
N SER A 748 15.53 16.05 13.74
CA SER A 748 16.37 16.83 12.81
C SER A 748 17.86 16.82 13.13
N GLU A 749 18.25 16.39 14.32
CA GLU A 749 19.63 16.35 14.80
C GLU A 749 20.31 14.98 14.60
N LEU A 750 19.53 13.96 14.25
CA LEU A 750 20.05 12.60 14.01
C LEU A 750 20.81 12.48 12.69
N LYS A 751 20.62 13.42 11.73
CA LYS A 751 21.26 13.38 10.39
C LYS A 751 22.02 14.64 10.10
#